data_711fda5ee5d60fe13ea9bec6c576ad19
#
_entry.id   711fda5ee5d60fe13ea9bec6c576ad19
#
_cell.length_a   1.000
_cell.length_b   1.000
_cell.length_c   1.000
_cell.angle_alpha   90.00
_cell.angle_beta   90.00
_cell.angle_gamma   90.00
#
_symmetry.space_group_name_H-M   'P 1'
#
loop_
_entity.id
_entity.type
_entity.pdbx_description
1 polymer ?
#
loop_
_entity_poly.entity_id
_entity_poly.type
_entity_poly.pdbx_seq_one_letter_code
_entity_poly.pdbx_strand_id
1 'polypeptide(L)'
;MLALSAFVGGIDTHAQKDASVHAVYVDNQGVMRWSDTDAEASFFGTNYTAPFAYAYRALKRKNADLHTAIDRDVYHMALLGLNAFRLHIWDVEITDSIGNLIDNEHLELLDYLVSQVEARGMAVMLTAQTNFGNGYPERNTDTGAYSYRFDKCDIHADTRAQEAQERYLTALMQHVNRYTGKMYGQDELIAGFEINNEPCHRGDAGATENYINRMYHAMRSAGCTRPIFYNVSHNADHRAAYYLTPVEGTTYQWYPSGLVANHSRRGNFLPAFDHYAIPFDTLPGFSTKARIIYEFDPADLSTSYQYPAVVRAFREAGFQWMTQFAYDPTDIAETNTEYQTHYMNLAYTPSKALSLAVAALTAQEDNRAKPMAEYPQDTVFGFTTVSYHRDLALYNSPTHYVYTNTHDVEPVSAKKLLRVAGAGSSPVVQYDGTGAYFLDKTASGVWRLEVMPDAVPIADAYEKPSPDRPVVEIVWTVHDMSITLPDLGTDFAVQAVTQGNPDARCHNGTIAVSPGVYLLRNAKAKGDSYTAQSPIGNRTIGEFVAPQAHKVPLRIVHDMPRVAAQGEPLTLQCIVTGEADSVLLRPDWVSFWRTDNPYIKFERQKGYTYSAQVPAEWLRGESFGYYITAYAPEQTVSMPGAEPVDPLAWNSRAATVYSVALSPAEAPVTLIADAADDKDIELYSLPTYEGAWSEVVRRMPKERDALRCRFEPRHGARNYLVRKYIGDIVGALRSQVSRTTHIVLCTAGGEGLDSVNVSLVTSEGITYTCRKALSESNITVPYEQLRQSPTAIVPIAYPDFTDCYFETSTPLPFDPADIEFIELSTGDIRQPAQLLLIGAFLE
;
A
#
# COMPACT_ATOMS: atom_id res chain seq x y z
N MET A 1 43.48 -5.61 60.28
CA MET A 1 42.25 -5.13 59.81
C MET A 1 42.46 -4.81 58.33
N LEU A 2 42.10 -5.76 57.41
CA LEU A 2 42.10 -5.57 55.95
C LEU A 2 40.68 -5.21 55.59
N ALA A 3 40.50 -4.05 54.96
CA ALA A 3 39.24 -3.64 54.43
C ALA A 3 39.05 -4.27 53.01
N LEU A 4 38.08 -5.16 52.87
CA LEU A 4 37.57 -5.63 51.58
C LEU A 4 36.71 -4.51 51.00
N SER A 5 37.19 -3.81 49.98
CA SER A 5 36.38 -2.98 49.10
C SER A 5 35.67 -3.89 48.13
N ALA A 6 34.38 -4.07 48.30
CA ALA A 6 33.51 -4.71 47.29
C ALA A 6 33.39 -3.76 46.08
N PHE A 7 33.97 -4.15 44.95
CA PHE A 7 33.65 -3.58 43.65
C PHE A 7 32.26 -4.08 43.27
N VAL A 8 31.24 -3.23 43.43
CA VAL A 8 29.96 -3.39 42.76
C VAL A 8 30.20 -2.82 41.35
N GLY A 9 30.56 -3.69 40.43
CA GLY A 9 30.55 -3.37 39.03
C GLY A 9 29.08 -3.15 38.61
N GLY A 10 28.71 -1.92 38.33
CA GLY A 10 27.45 -1.64 37.71
C GLY A 10 27.40 -2.37 36.35
N ILE A 11 26.39 -3.21 36.17
CA ILE A 11 26.10 -3.80 34.86
C ILE A 11 25.64 -2.63 33.99
N ASP A 12 26.46 -2.29 32.98
CA ASP A 12 26.08 -1.33 31.96
C ASP A 12 24.79 -1.85 31.29
N THR A 13 23.69 -1.14 31.48
CA THR A 13 22.35 -1.58 31.09
C THR A 13 21.97 -1.16 29.65
N HIS A 14 22.88 -0.55 28.90
CA HIS A 14 22.65 -0.11 27.53
C HIS A 14 23.47 -0.91 26.52
N ALA A 15 23.00 -0.96 25.27
CA ALA A 15 23.75 -1.52 24.17
C ALA A 15 25.10 -0.79 24.03
N GLN A 16 26.21 -1.53 24.18
CA GLN A 16 27.54 -0.94 24.13
C GLN A 16 27.96 -0.65 22.69
N LYS A 17 28.53 0.56 22.49
CA LYS A 17 29.21 0.91 21.24
C LYS A 17 30.53 0.14 21.17
N ASP A 18 30.66 -0.76 20.21
CA ASP A 18 31.93 -1.42 19.88
C ASP A 18 32.41 -0.87 18.51
N ALA A 19 33.43 -0.03 18.55
CA ALA A 19 33.99 0.61 17.36
C ALA A 19 34.75 -0.36 16.44
N SER A 20 34.96 -1.60 16.84
CA SER A 20 35.58 -2.65 16.02
C SER A 20 34.59 -3.40 15.13
N VAL A 21 33.28 -3.19 15.33
CA VAL A 21 32.19 -3.91 14.65
C VAL A 21 31.29 -2.92 13.95
N HIS A 22 30.86 -3.25 12.73
CA HIS A 22 29.84 -2.48 11.99
C HIS A 22 28.44 -2.90 12.45
N ALA A 23 27.95 -2.29 13.51
CA ALA A 23 26.68 -2.64 14.12
C ALA A 23 25.92 -1.38 14.55
N VAL A 24 24.59 -1.50 14.69
CA VAL A 24 23.75 -0.39 15.14
C VAL A 24 23.82 -0.26 16.67
N TYR A 25 23.93 0.98 17.13
CA TYR A 25 23.70 1.36 18.52
C TYR A 25 22.84 2.63 18.59
N VAL A 26 22.26 2.94 19.73
CA VAL A 26 21.51 4.17 19.97
C VAL A 26 22.33 5.08 20.87
N ASP A 27 22.55 6.33 20.43
CA ASP A 27 23.27 7.32 21.21
C ASP A 27 22.41 7.93 22.33
N ASN A 28 23.00 8.79 23.17
CA ASN A 28 22.30 9.44 24.27
C ASN A 28 21.27 10.50 23.85
N GLN A 29 21.14 10.78 22.55
CA GLN A 29 20.15 11.66 21.96
C GLN A 29 19.03 10.88 21.22
N GLY A 30 19.02 9.55 21.39
CA GLY A 30 18.04 8.69 20.74
C GLY A 30 18.26 8.56 19.23
N VAL A 31 19.49 8.68 18.76
CA VAL A 31 19.84 8.53 17.34
C VAL A 31 20.50 7.17 17.11
N MET A 32 19.98 6.43 16.15
CA MET A 32 20.59 5.18 15.68
C MET A 32 21.84 5.52 14.86
N ARG A 33 22.98 4.91 15.20
CA ARG A 33 24.27 5.12 14.54
C ARG A 33 25.00 3.82 14.29
N TRP A 34 25.89 3.85 13.30
CA TRP A 34 26.86 2.80 13.08
C TRP A 34 28.02 2.90 14.09
N SER A 35 28.35 1.80 14.75
CA SER A 35 29.31 1.79 15.85
C SER A 35 30.75 2.09 15.42
N ASP A 36 31.14 1.71 14.22
CA ASP A 36 32.47 1.90 13.64
C ASP A 36 32.70 3.31 13.09
N THR A 37 31.68 3.93 12.48
CA THR A 37 31.79 5.22 11.79
C THR A 37 31.15 6.38 12.55
N ASP A 38 30.29 6.10 13.52
CA ASP A 38 29.43 7.07 14.22
C ASP A 38 28.42 7.81 13.30
N ALA A 39 28.37 7.39 12.05
CA ALA A 39 27.42 7.93 11.10
C ALA A 39 25.99 7.54 11.47
N GLU A 40 25.04 8.42 11.17
CA GLU A 40 23.62 8.13 11.35
C GLU A 40 23.21 6.94 10.48
N ALA A 41 22.49 6.00 11.06
CA ALA A 41 21.94 4.86 10.35
C ALA A 41 20.50 5.17 9.90
N SER A 42 20.19 4.89 8.65
CA SER A 42 18.84 5.07 8.08
C SER A 42 18.42 3.82 7.31
N PHE A 43 17.21 3.37 7.58
CA PHE A 43 16.71 2.09 7.11
C PHE A 43 15.33 2.25 6.49
N PHE A 44 15.14 1.60 5.34
CA PHE A 44 13.84 1.46 4.72
C PHE A 44 13.69 0.05 4.12
N GLY A 45 12.53 -0.56 4.37
CA GLY A 45 12.28 -1.91 3.88
C GLY A 45 10.86 -2.38 4.09
N THR A 46 10.71 -3.66 4.35
CA THR A 46 9.40 -4.28 4.47
C THR A 46 9.35 -5.31 5.59
N ASN A 47 8.13 -5.65 6.01
CA ASN A 47 7.83 -6.83 6.81
C ASN A 47 7.63 -8.03 5.89
N TYR A 48 7.97 -9.23 6.38
CA TYR A 48 7.79 -10.47 5.63
C TYR A 48 7.59 -11.64 6.59
N THR A 49 6.66 -12.54 6.28
CA THR A 49 6.15 -13.53 7.23
C THR A 49 6.21 -14.97 6.73
N ALA A 50 6.93 -15.26 5.62
CA ALA A 50 6.96 -16.62 5.03
C ALA A 50 7.29 -17.77 6.01
N PRO A 51 8.14 -17.61 7.05
CA PRO A 51 8.37 -18.66 8.05
C PRO A 51 7.16 -18.95 8.96
N PHE A 52 6.16 -18.06 9.03
CA PHE A 52 5.12 -18.10 10.05
C PHE A 52 3.72 -17.85 9.51
N ALA A 53 2.73 -18.31 10.30
CA ALA A 53 1.32 -17.93 10.22
C ALA A 53 0.74 -17.94 8.79
N TYR A 54 0.26 -16.79 8.34
CA TYR A 54 -0.54 -16.61 7.12
C TYR A 54 0.21 -17.04 5.86
N ALA A 55 1.38 -16.46 5.62
CA ALA A 55 2.19 -16.74 4.45
C ALA A 55 2.69 -18.19 4.44
N TYR A 56 3.19 -18.70 5.56
CA TYR A 56 3.61 -20.11 5.69
C TYR A 56 2.52 -21.07 5.26
N ARG A 57 1.30 -20.90 5.80
CA ARG A 57 0.17 -21.80 5.49
C ARG A 57 -0.28 -21.70 4.03
N ALA A 58 -0.33 -20.50 3.48
CA ALA A 58 -0.69 -20.29 2.09
C ALA A 58 0.33 -20.92 1.14
N LEU A 59 1.63 -20.76 1.40
CA LEU A 59 2.71 -21.39 0.65
C LEU A 59 2.66 -22.92 0.73
N LYS A 60 2.46 -23.47 1.93
CA LYS A 60 2.31 -24.93 2.12
C LYS A 60 1.12 -25.51 1.35
N ARG A 61 0.01 -24.80 1.24
CA ARG A 61 -1.14 -25.21 0.42
C ARG A 61 -0.83 -25.27 -1.06
N LYS A 62 -0.04 -24.34 -1.56
CA LYS A 62 0.43 -24.35 -2.94
C LYS A 62 1.56 -25.36 -3.18
N ASN A 63 1.99 -26.12 -2.15
CA ASN A 63 3.16 -26.99 -2.17
C ASN A 63 4.42 -26.27 -2.64
N ALA A 64 4.55 -24.99 -2.31
CA ALA A 64 5.74 -24.20 -2.60
C ALA A 64 6.92 -24.71 -1.77
N ASP A 65 8.11 -24.70 -2.35
CA ASP A 65 9.35 -24.86 -1.61
C ASP A 65 9.67 -23.55 -0.89
N LEU A 66 9.66 -23.57 0.45
CA LEU A 66 9.75 -22.36 1.28
C LEU A 66 11.12 -21.69 1.19
N HIS A 67 12.21 -22.45 1.04
CA HIS A 67 13.53 -21.85 0.83
C HIS A 67 13.59 -21.12 -0.51
N THR A 68 13.11 -21.75 -1.57
CA THR A 68 13.03 -21.11 -2.89
C THR A 68 12.14 -19.88 -2.89
N ALA A 69 11.00 -19.91 -2.16
CA ALA A 69 10.13 -18.74 -2.02
C ALA A 69 10.86 -17.57 -1.32
N ILE A 70 11.56 -17.86 -0.22
CA ILE A 70 12.37 -16.87 0.50
C ILE A 70 13.46 -16.29 -0.41
N ASP A 71 14.22 -17.12 -1.12
CA ASP A 71 15.27 -16.67 -2.03
C ASP A 71 14.76 -15.70 -3.10
N ARG A 72 13.61 -16.02 -3.68
CA ARG A 72 12.94 -15.18 -4.70
C ARG A 72 12.57 -13.81 -4.16
N ASP A 73 11.91 -13.78 -3.01
CA ASP A 73 11.39 -12.55 -2.44
C ASP A 73 12.53 -11.67 -1.89
N VAL A 74 13.53 -12.25 -1.26
CA VAL A 74 14.74 -11.53 -0.81
C VAL A 74 15.51 -10.95 -2.00
N TYR A 75 15.54 -11.64 -3.16
CA TYR A 75 16.10 -11.06 -4.39
C TYR A 75 15.30 -9.83 -4.86
N HIS A 76 13.97 -9.90 -4.90
CA HIS A 76 13.13 -8.76 -5.28
C HIS A 76 13.36 -7.54 -4.37
N MET A 77 13.46 -7.76 -3.06
CA MET A 77 13.73 -6.68 -2.10
C MET A 77 15.11 -6.06 -2.31
N ALA A 78 16.13 -6.88 -2.58
CA ALA A 78 17.46 -6.40 -2.94
C ALA A 78 17.45 -5.63 -4.28
N LEU A 79 16.70 -6.09 -5.28
CA LEU A 79 16.52 -5.41 -6.57
C LEU A 79 15.82 -4.06 -6.41
N LEU A 80 14.85 -3.94 -5.53
CA LEU A 80 14.19 -2.68 -5.18
C LEU A 80 15.10 -1.71 -4.40
N GLY A 81 16.23 -2.18 -3.88
CA GLY A 81 17.17 -1.36 -3.11
C GLY A 81 16.77 -1.18 -1.65
N LEU A 82 15.95 -2.08 -1.12
CA LEU A 82 15.61 -2.09 0.31
C LEU A 82 16.85 -2.49 1.13
N ASN A 83 17.04 -1.88 2.30
CA ASN A 83 18.15 -2.15 3.20
C ASN A 83 17.72 -2.58 4.60
N ALA A 84 16.42 -2.77 4.81
CA ALA A 84 15.82 -3.16 6.07
C ALA A 84 14.81 -4.28 5.90
N PHE A 85 14.72 -5.12 6.93
CA PHE A 85 13.81 -6.24 6.94
C PHE A 85 13.30 -6.45 8.37
N ARG A 86 11.99 -6.34 8.57
CA ARG A 86 11.39 -6.64 9.85
C ARG A 86 10.72 -8.00 9.83
N LEU A 87 11.01 -8.79 10.84
CA LEU A 87 10.49 -10.14 11.01
C LEU A 87 9.62 -10.22 12.26
N HIS A 88 8.36 -10.52 12.06
CA HIS A 88 7.50 -11.00 13.12
C HIS A 88 7.84 -12.46 13.42
N ILE A 89 8.16 -12.75 14.65
CA ILE A 89 8.31 -14.12 15.13
C ILE A 89 7.01 -14.51 15.83
N TRP A 90 6.31 -15.48 15.26
CA TRP A 90 5.15 -16.07 15.92
C TRP A 90 5.63 -17.05 17.00
N ASP A 91 5.82 -16.53 18.21
CA ASP A 91 6.24 -17.32 19.36
C ASP A 91 5.31 -18.52 19.62
N VAL A 92 4.03 -18.39 19.26
CA VAL A 92 3.04 -19.48 19.30
C VAL A 92 3.41 -20.68 18.42
N GLU A 93 4.28 -20.53 17.43
CA GLU A 93 4.70 -21.60 16.51
C GLU A 93 6.07 -22.20 16.86
N ILE A 94 6.85 -21.54 17.73
CA ILE A 94 8.21 -21.98 18.08
C ILE A 94 8.44 -22.15 19.59
N THR A 95 7.38 -22.15 20.41
CA THR A 95 7.51 -22.35 21.85
C THR A 95 6.61 -23.49 22.36
N ASP A 96 7.02 -24.06 23.50
CA ASP A 96 6.19 -24.98 24.25
C ASP A 96 5.30 -24.27 25.28
N SER A 97 4.61 -25.06 26.11
CA SER A 97 3.65 -24.58 27.10
C SER A 97 4.24 -23.78 28.27
N ILE A 98 5.53 -23.73 28.39
CA ILE A 98 6.27 -23.01 29.46
C ILE A 98 7.31 -22.06 28.92
N GLY A 99 7.35 -21.82 27.58
CA GLY A 99 8.24 -20.86 26.92
C GLY A 99 9.61 -21.40 26.57
N ASN A 100 9.83 -22.72 26.49
CA ASN A 100 11.06 -23.22 25.88
C ASN A 100 10.97 -23.07 24.36
N LEU A 101 12.08 -22.71 23.73
CA LEU A 101 12.22 -22.69 22.29
C LEU A 101 12.19 -24.11 21.72
N ILE A 102 11.42 -24.33 20.67
CA ILE A 102 11.28 -25.63 19.99
C ILE A 102 12.05 -25.58 18.67
N ASP A 103 12.92 -26.56 18.46
CA ASP A 103 13.60 -26.78 17.17
C ASP A 103 12.63 -27.47 16.20
N ASN A 104 12.08 -26.67 15.27
CA ASN A 104 11.11 -27.12 14.27
C ASN A 104 11.30 -26.39 12.93
N GLU A 105 10.45 -26.71 11.93
CA GLU A 105 10.50 -26.10 10.59
C GLU A 105 10.39 -24.58 10.63
N HIS A 106 9.56 -24.00 11.50
CA HIS A 106 9.41 -22.54 11.61
C HIS A 106 10.68 -21.85 12.09
N LEU A 107 11.36 -22.41 13.10
CA LEU A 107 12.64 -21.89 13.58
C LEU A 107 13.75 -22.06 12.55
N GLU A 108 13.73 -23.18 11.82
CA GLU A 108 14.67 -23.42 10.73
C GLU A 108 14.50 -22.40 9.61
N LEU A 109 13.26 -22.14 9.18
CA LEU A 109 12.95 -21.15 8.14
C LEU A 109 13.27 -19.70 8.61
N LEU A 110 13.08 -19.40 9.89
CA LEU A 110 13.53 -18.12 10.46
C LEU A 110 15.06 -17.97 10.33
N ASP A 111 15.82 -18.98 10.72
CA ASP A 111 17.28 -18.99 10.58
C ASP A 111 17.70 -18.83 9.11
N TYR A 112 17.03 -19.54 8.20
CA TYR A 112 17.30 -19.44 6.77
C TYR A 112 17.03 -18.03 6.25
N LEU A 113 15.84 -17.47 6.52
CA LEU A 113 15.47 -16.14 6.07
C LEU A 113 16.46 -15.08 6.57
N VAL A 114 16.81 -15.10 7.86
CA VAL A 114 17.82 -14.18 8.42
C VAL A 114 19.14 -14.30 7.65
N SER A 115 19.59 -15.54 7.37
CA SER A 115 20.84 -15.76 6.64
C SER A 115 20.81 -15.20 5.21
N GLN A 116 19.68 -15.33 4.49
CA GLN A 116 19.54 -14.81 3.13
C GLN A 116 19.48 -13.27 3.10
N VAL A 117 18.79 -12.67 4.05
CA VAL A 117 18.73 -11.20 4.21
C VAL A 117 20.11 -10.64 4.51
N GLU A 118 20.85 -11.26 5.46
CA GLU A 118 22.22 -10.88 5.79
C GLU A 118 23.18 -11.05 4.62
N ALA A 119 23.07 -12.12 3.85
CA ALA A 119 23.89 -12.36 2.67
C ALA A 119 23.74 -11.25 1.60
N ARG A 120 22.61 -10.50 1.64
CA ARG A 120 22.38 -9.31 0.80
C ARG A 120 22.81 -8.01 1.48
N GLY A 121 23.33 -8.05 2.71
CA GLY A 121 23.74 -6.86 3.47
C GLY A 121 22.55 -6.00 3.93
N MET A 122 21.38 -6.58 4.06
CA MET A 122 20.21 -5.91 4.63
C MET A 122 20.16 -6.11 6.15
N ALA A 123 19.81 -5.06 6.88
CA ALA A 123 19.68 -5.11 8.34
C ALA A 123 18.34 -5.74 8.76
N VAL A 124 18.35 -6.44 9.88
CA VAL A 124 17.19 -7.16 10.41
C VAL A 124 16.72 -6.53 11.72
N MET A 125 15.40 -6.33 11.86
CA MET A 125 14.71 -6.06 13.12
C MET A 125 13.85 -7.28 13.46
N LEU A 126 14.09 -7.88 14.62
CA LEU A 126 13.33 -9.03 15.09
C LEU A 126 12.29 -8.61 16.13
N THR A 127 11.03 -8.84 15.84
CA THR A 127 9.94 -8.71 16.82
C THR A 127 9.74 -10.05 17.50
N ALA A 128 10.16 -10.16 18.76
CA ALA A 128 10.31 -11.44 19.42
C ALA A 128 8.99 -12.16 19.73
N GLN A 129 7.91 -11.42 19.95
CA GLN A 129 6.61 -11.97 20.34
C GLN A 129 5.50 -11.32 19.52
N THR A 130 4.60 -12.13 18.99
CA THR A 130 3.42 -11.68 18.25
C THR A 130 2.18 -12.20 18.95
N ASN A 131 1.43 -11.32 19.60
CA ASN A 131 0.24 -11.68 20.38
C ASN A 131 -1.01 -11.78 19.50
N PHE A 132 -0.88 -12.28 18.28
CA PHE A 132 -1.97 -12.55 17.35
C PHE A 132 -2.11 -14.04 17.09
N GLY A 133 -3.28 -14.44 16.60
CA GLY A 133 -3.48 -15.78 16.14
C GLY A 133 -2.60 -16.14 14.93
N ASN A 134 -2.42 -17.42 14.70
CA ASN A 134 -1.59 -17.97 13.61
C ASN A 134 -2.40 -18.45 12.40
N GLY A 135 -3.68 -18.07 12.26
CA GLY A 135 -4.62 -18.79 11.42
C GLY A 135 -5.21 -18.05 10.22
N TYR A 136 -5.04 -16.74 10.05
CA TYR A 136 -5.69 -16.04 8.95
C TYR A 136 -5.32 -16.61 7.55
N PRO A 137 -6.24 -16.71 6.60
CA PRO A 137 -7.71 -16.53 6.71
C PRO A 137 -8.42 -17.70 7.36
N GLU A 138 -7.71 -18.67 7.87
CA GLU A 138 -8.21 -19.84 8.56
C GLU A 138 -8.39 -19.61 10.06
N ARG A 139 -8.78 -20.66 10.76
CA ARG A 139 -8.82 -20.63 12.21
C ARG A 139 -7.43 -20.84 12.79
N ASN A 140 -7.19 -20.22 13.95
CA ASN A 140 -5.99 -20.48 14.73
C ASN A 140 -5.83 -21.97 15.04
N THR A 141 -4.60 -22.45 15.02
CA THR A 141 -4.26 -23.80 15.44
C THR A 141 -3.62 -23.76 16.82
N ASP A 142 -4.13 -24.57 17.74
CA ASP A 142 -3.48 -24.77 19.05
C ASP A 142 -2.18 -25.56 18.85
N THR A 143 -1.06 -24.89 19.09
CA THR A 143 0.27 -25.49 18.97
C THR A 143 0.80 -26.04 20.30
N GLY A 144 0.04 -25.81 21.40
CA GLY A 144 0.50 -26.11 22.75
C GLY A 144 1.42 -25.06 23.37
N ALA A 145 1.72 -23.99 22.65
CA ALA A 145 2.56 -22.88 23.12
C ALA A 145 1.96 -22.17 24.35
N TYR A 146 2.82 -21.54 25.13
CA TYR A 146 2.38 -20.77 26.30
C TYR A 146 1.45 -19.63 25.88
N SER A 147 1.76 -18.90 24.80
CA SER A 147 1.03 -17.73 24.34
C SER A 147 -0.35 -18.04 23.80
N TYR A 148 -0.60 -19.27 23.33
CA TYR A 148 -1.94 -19.68 22.89
C TYR A 148 -2.97 -19.71 24.02
N ARG A 149 -2.53 -19.74 25.27
CA ARG A 149 -3.37 -19.92 26.46
C ARG A 149 -3.83 -18.62 27.12
N PHE A 150 -3.35 -17.50 26.66
CA PHE A 150 -3.61 -16.19 27.23
C PHE A 150 -4.20 -15.25 26.19
N ASP A 151 -5.18 -14.43 26.61
CA ASP A 151 -5.64 -13.32 25.80
C ASP A 151 -4.55 -12.28 25.64
N LYS A 152 -4.61 -11.49 24.55
CA LYS A 152 -3.61 -10.48 24.18
C LYS A 152 -3.21 -9.54 25.33
N CYS A 153 -4.17 -9.11 26.16
CA CYS A 153 -3.88 -8.21 27.29
C CYS A 153 -3.50 -8.97 28.57
N ASP A 154 -3.97 -10.19 28.76
CA ASP A 154 -3.69 -10.98 29.98
C ASP A 154 -2.28 -11.54 29.99
N ILE A 155 -1.70 -11.81 28.81
CA ILE A 155 -0.32 -12.35 28.69
C ILE A 155 0.74 -11.43 29.31
N HIS A 156 0.48 -10.12 29.38
CA HIS A 156 1.38 -9.16 29.99
C HIS A 156 1.20 -9.01 31.50
N ALA A 157 0.09 -9.49 32.05
CA ALA A 157 -0.29 -9.35 33.46
C ALA A 157 -0.12 -10.65 34.28
N ASP A 158 -0.31 -11.83 33.66
CA ASP A 158 -0.20 -13.12 34.36
C ASP A 158 1.26 -13.48 34.63
N THR A 159 1.62 -13.73 35.87
CA THR A 159 3.00 -14.05 36.28
C THR A 159 3.55 -15.30 35.58
N ARG A 160 2.72 -16.31 35.34
CA ARG A 160 3.14 -17.55 34.65
C ARG A 160 3.46 -17.26 33.18
N ALA A 161 2.69 -16.37 32.55
CA ALA A 161 2.96 -15.93 31.19
C ALA A 161 4.25 -15.11 31.13
N GLN A 162 4.48 -14.22 32.10
CA GLN A 162 5.71 -13.44 32.18
C GLN A 162 6.94 -14.34 32.38
N GLU A 163 6.89 -15.34 33.24
CA GLU A 163 7.97 -16.33 33.43
C GLU A 163 8.26 -17.14 32.14
N ALA A 164 7.22 -17.48 31.39
CA ALA A 164 7.38 -18.16 30.11
C ALA A 164 8.02 -17.25 29.06
N GLN A 165 7.63 -15.99 29.01
CA GLN A 165 8.21 -14.97 28.11
C GLN A 165 9.67 -14.70 28.45
N GLU A 166 10.04 -14.56 29.73
CA GLU A 166 11.44 -14.42 30.15
C GLU A 166 12.30 -15.61 29.68
N ARG A 167 11.77 -16.82 29.83
CA ARG A 167 12.48 -18.05 29.39
C ARG A 167 12.65 -18.09 27.88
N TYR A 168 11.59 -17.77 27.14
CA TYR A 168 11.61 -17.70 25.69
C TYR A 168 12.58 -16.63 25.18
N LEU A 169 12.49 -15.40 25.68
CA LEU A 169 13.38 -14.31 25.27
C LEU A 169 14.84 -14.64 25.58
N THR A 170 15.13 -15.25 26.74
CA THR A 170 16.47 -15.71 27.08
C THR A 170 16.97 -16.73 26.05
N ALA A 171 16.15 -17.72 25.72
CA ALA A 171 16.52 -18.75 24.76
C ALA A 171 16.71 -18.18 23.34
N LEU A 172 15.85 -17.24 22.92
CA LEU A 172 15.94 -16.58 21.62
C LEU A 172 17.23 -15.74 21.49
N MET A 173 17.58 -14.98 22.54
CA MET A 173 18.84 -14.22 22.52
C MET A 173 20.07 -15.11 22.41
N GLN A 174 20.04 -16.28 23.01
CA GLN A 174 21.13 -17.28 23.00
C GLN A 174 21.06 -18.24 21.82
N HIS A 175 20.01 -18.20 21.03
CA HIS A 175 19.86 -19.04 19.85
C HIS A 175 20.97 -18.72 18.84
N VAL A 176 21.60 -19.76 18.31
CA VAL A 176 22.64 -19.67 17.29
C VAL A 176 22.00 -20.04 15.94
N ASN A 177 21.92 -19.09 15.05
CA ASN A 177 21.44 -19.32 13.71
C ASN A 177 22.26 -20.42 13.03
N ARG A 178 21.60 -21.47 12.55
CA ARG A 178 22.26 -22.68 12.02
C ARG A 178 22.98 -22.45 10.69
N TYR A 179 22.67 -21.39 9.96
CA TYR A 179 23.28 -21.06 8.67
C TYR A 179 24.44 -20.06 8.83
N THR A 180 24.32 -19.06 9.70
CA THR A 180 25.35 -18.04 9.91
C THR A 180 26.32 -18.39 11.01
N GLY A 181 25.94 -19.26 11.95
CA GLY A 181 26.71 -19.61 13.13
C GLY A 181 26.78 -18.48 14.18
N LYS A 182 25.98 -17.41 14.02
CA LYS A 182 25.98 -16.28 14.93
C LYS A 182 24.84 -16.40 15.95
N MET A 183 25.08 -15.91 17.15
CA MET A 183 24.06 -15.82 18.20
C MET A 183 23.19 -14.59 17.97
N TYR A 184 21.87 -14.73 17.94
CA TYR A 184 20.94 -13.63 17.61
C TYR A 184 21.16 -12.39 18.48
N GLY A 185 21.31 -12.52 19.78
CA GLY A 185 21.54 -11.40 20.67
C GLY A 185 22.86 -10.63 20.42
N GLN A 186 23.76 -11.14 19.59
CA GLN A 186 25.07 -10.55 19.30
C GLN A 186 25.35 -10.31 17.82
N ASP A 187 24.46 -10.76 16.94
CA ASP A 187 24.65 -10.62 15.51
C ASP A 187 24.63 -9.13 15.10
N GLU A 188 25.67 -8.68 14.43
CA GLU A 188 25.87 -7.30 14.04
C GLU A 188 24.89 -6.78 12.99
N LEU A 189 24.31 -7.67 12.17
CA LEU A 189 23.30 -7.30 11.16
C LEU A 189 21.88 -7.25 11.72
N ILE A 190 21.67 -7.76 12.94
CA ILE A 190 20.46 -7.50 13.69
C ILE A 190 20.55 -6.08 14.26
N ALA A 191 19.82 -5.16 13.65
CA ALA A 191 19.78 -3.74 14.04
C ALA A 191 19.11 -3.53 15.41
N GLY A 192 18.24 -4.45 15.82
CA GLY A 192 17.59 -4.42 17.11
C GLY A 192 16.51 -5.47 17.28
N PHE A 193 15.96 -5.51 18.48
CA PHE A 193 14.84 -6.35 18.86
C PHE A 193 13.68 -5.52 19.35
N GLU A 194 12.47 -5.82 18.91
CA GLU A 194 11.26 -5.41 19.60
C GLU A 194 10.85 -6.53 20.57
N ILE A 195 10.52 -6.18 21.81
CA ILE A 195 10.10 -7.18 22.82
C ILE A 195 8.83 -7.87 22.35
N ASN A 196 7.85 -7.12 21.84
CA ASN A 196 6.59 -7.65 21.35
C ASN A 196 5.95 -6.75 20.29
N ASN A 197 4.97 -7.30 19.57
CA ASN A 197 4.14 -6.57 18.63
C ASN A 197 2.84 -6.12 19.29
N GLU A 198 2.50 -4.83 19.18
CA GLU A 198 1.24 -4.22 19.61
C GLU A 198 0.76 -4.68 21.01
N PRO A 199 1.56 -4.49 22.06
CA PRO A 199 1.20 -4.94 23.39
C PRO A 199 -0.07 -4.26 23.89
N CYS A 200 -0.89 -5.05 24.61
CA CYS A 200 -2.04 -4.56 25.33
C CYS A 200 -1.82 -4.82 26.83
N HIS A 201 -1.80 -3.78 27.66
CA HIS A 201 -1.51 -3.89 29.08
C HIS A 201 -2.78 -3.82 29.94
N ARG A 202 -2.83 -4.69 30.96
CA ARG A 202 -3.79 -4.58 32.07
C ARG A 202 -3.11 -4.02 33.29
N GLY A 203 -3.86 -3.36 34.15
CA GLY A 203 -3.38 -2.73 35.37
C GLY A 203 -3.02 -1.25 35.16
N ASP A 204 -2.11 -0.74 35.98
CA ASP A 204 -1.67 0.65 35.93
C ASP A 204 -0.34 0.82 35.15
N ALA A 205 0.10 2.04 35.00
CA ALA A 205 1.36 2.35 34.32
C ALA A 205 2.58 1.72 35.02
N GLY A 206 2.54 1.54 36.34
CA GLY A 206 3.61 0.87 37.11
C GLY A 206 3.70 -0.62 36.80
N ALA A 207 2.57 -1.30 36.57
CA ALA A 207 2.56 -2.69 36.13
C ALA A 207 3.18 -2.84 34.73
N THR A 208 2.89 -1.91 33.83
CA THR A 208 3.48 -1.84 32.49
C THR A 208 5.00 -1.61 32.55
N GLU A 209 5.45 -0.65 33.35
CA GLU A 209 6.87 -0.39 33.55
C GLU A 209 7.61 -1.63 34.11
N ASN A 210 7.04 -2.29 35.10
CA ASN A 210 7.60 -3.52 35.67
C ASN A 210 7.71 -4.64 34.62
N TYR A 211 6.67 -4.82 33.79
CA TYR A 211 6.70 -5.83 32.72
C TYR A 211 7.82 -5.54 31.71
N ILE A 212 7.92 -4.33 31.21
CA ILE A 212 8.95 -3.95 30.23
C ILE A 212 10.35 -4.16 30.82
N ASN A 213 10.58 -3.71 32.08
CA ASN A 213 11.82 -3.91 32.78
C ASN A 213 12.19 -5.39 32.90
N ARG A 214 11.25 -6.26 33.26
CA ARG A 214 11.50 -7.72 33.35
C ARG A 214 11.96 -8.30 32.02
N MET A 215 11.24 -8.03 30.93
CA MET A 215 11.57 -8.55 29.61
C MET A 215 12.92 -8.01 29.11
N TYR A 216 13.16 -6.72 29.29
CA TYR A 216 14.44 -6.10 28.98
C TYR A 216 15.61 -6.76 29.71
N HIS A 217 15.47 -6.96 31.03
CA HIS A 217 16.51 -7.59 31.83
C HIS A 217 16.74 -9.06 31.48
N ALA A 218 15.70 -9.80 31.13
CA ALA A 218 15.84 -11.17 30.61
C ALA A 218 16.70 -11.21 29.35
N MET A 219 16.46 -10.34 28.40
CA MET A 219 17.24 -10.25 27.14
C MET A 219 18.67 -9.81 27.39
N ARG A 220 18.89 -8.75 28.22
CA ARG A 220 20.25 -8.27 28.55
C ARG A 220 21.06 -9.30 29.31
N SER A 221 20.44 -9.97 30.30
CA SER A 221 21.12 -11.02 31.09
C SER A 221 21.47 -12.25 30.27
N ALA A 222 20.74 -12.47 29.15
CA ALA A 222 21.04 -13.52 28.17
C ALA A 222 22.22 -13.18 27.24
N GLY A 223 22.81 -11.96 27.37
CA GLY A 223 23.96 -11.52 26.57
C GLY A 223 23.59 -10.71 25.33
N CYS A 224 22.36 -10.20 25.20
CA CYS A 224 21.96 -9.33 24.10
C CYS A 224 22.76 -8.01 24.13
N THR A 225 23.48 -7.73 23.05
CA THR A 225 24.24 -6.48 22.85
C THR A 225 23.57 -5.52 21.87
N ARG A 226 22.51 -5.95 21.23
CA ARG A 226 21.76 -5.15 20.24
C ARG A 226 20.75 -4.23 20.93
N PRO A 227 20.38 -3.10 20.31
CA PRO A 227 19.28 -2.25 20.80
C PRO A 227 18.01 -3.04 21.04
N ILE A 228 17.30 -2.71 22.13
CA ILE A 228 16.00 -3.30 22.48
C ILE A 228 14.94 -2.20 22.46
N PHE A 229 13.87 -2.43 21.76
CA PHE A 229 12.77 -1.49 21.51
C PHE A 229 11.48 -1.98 22.15
N TYR A 230 10.59 -1.03 22.42
CA TYR A 230 9.24 -1.32 22.88
C TYR A 230 8.19 -0.66 22.02
N ASN A 231 7.13 -1.40 21.71
CA ASN A 231 6.09 -0.99 20.79
C ASN A 231 5.06 -0.06 21.46
N VAL A 232 4.79 1.10 20.87
CA VAL A 232 3.77 2.06 21.31
C VAL A 232 2.49 1.77 20.52
N SER A 233 1.56 1.04 21.13
CA SER A 233 0.30 0.67 20.49
C SER A 233 -0.87 0.99 21.42
N HIS A 234 -1.54 0.01 21.97
CA HIS A 234 -2.68 0.19 22.86
C HIS A 234 -2.28 0.91 24.17
N ASN A 235 -3.24 1.26 24.99
CA ASN A 235 -3.06 1.86 26.32
C ASN A 235 -2.37 3.23 26.33
N ALA A 236 -3.04 4.22 25.72
CA ALA A 236 -2.59 5.61 25.66
C ALA A 236 -2.14 6.17 27.01
N ASP A 237 -2.82 5.81 28.09
CA ASP A 237 -2.55 6.30 29.45
C ASP A 237 -1.24 5.72 30.05
N HIS A 238 -0.69 4.66 29.46
CA HIS A 238 0.53 4.02 29.92
C HIS A 238 1.80 4.51 29.19
N ARG A 239 1.68 5.38 28.21
CA ARG A 239 2.81 5.82 27.35
C ARG A 239 3.98 6.37 28.15
N ALA A 240 3.74 7.09 29.26
CA ALA A 240 4.80 7.60 30.11
C ALA A 240 5.69 6.46 30.65
N ALA A 241 5.13 5.30 30.99
CA ALA A 241 5.88 4.16 31.47
C ALA A 241 6.92 3.65 30.47
N TYR A 242 6.60 3.68 29.16
CA TYR A 242 7.51 3.20 28.12
C TYR A 242 8.82 4.00 28.10
N TYR A 243 8.74 5.33 28.26
CA TYR A 243 9.90 6.23 28.20
C TYR A 243 10.74 6.22 29.50
N LEU A 244 10.18 5.75 30.61
CA LEU A 244 10.89 5.61 31.88
C LEU A 244 11.70 4.31 31.99
N THR A 245 11.50 3.35 31.09
CA THR A 245 12.21 2.06 31.06
C THR A 245 13.56 2.17 30.35
N PRO A 246 14.47 1.20 30.52
CA PRO A 246 15.82 1.23 29.94
C PRO A 246 15.87 0.87 28.44
N VAL A 247 14.74 0.58 27.76
CA VAL A 247 14.76 0.30 26.33
C VAL A 247 15.39 1.46 25.54
N GLU A 248 16.13 1.16 24.49
CA GLU A 248 16.87 2.15 23.71
C GLU A 248 15.97 2.94 22.75
N GLY A 249 14.77 2.46 22.48
CA GLY A 249 13.83 3.16 21.60
C GLY A 249 12.41 2.67 21.70
N THR A 250 11.54 3.38 21.03
CA THR A 250 10.12 3.05 20.90
C THR A 250 9.74 2.90 19.43
N THR A 251 8.78 2.02 19.19
CA THR A 251 8.36 1.68 17.83
C THR A 251 6.92 2.03 17.61
N TYR A 252 6.59 2.48 16.41
CA TYR A 252 5.31 3.06 16.02
C TYR A 252 4.81 2.43 14.73
N GLN A 253 3.54 2.64 14.44
CA GLN A 253 2.90 2.21 13.19
C GLN A 253 2.11 3.35 12.57
N TRP A 254 1.77 3.19 11.30
CA TRP A 254 0.88 4.11 10.62
C TRP A 254 0.13 3.47 9.45
N TYR A 255 -1.17 3.46 9.58
CA TYR A 255 -2.11 3.11 8.50
C TYR A 255 -2.98 4.33 8.20
N PRO A 256 -2.46 5.30 7.44
CA PRO A 256 -3.09 6.61 7.28
C PRO A 256 -4.39 6.59 6.47
N SER A 257 -4.65 5.53 5.71
CA SER A 257 -5.90 5.30 4.97
C SER A 257 -6.87 4.36 5.71
N GLY A 258 -6.63 4.10 7.02
CA GLY A 258 -7.37 3.13 7.81
C GLY A 258 -6.98 1.68 7.49
N LEU A 259 -7.76 0.74 7.98
CA LEU A 259 -7.56 -0.70 7.81
C LEU A 259 -8.79 -1.36 7.19
N VAL A 260 -8.56 -2.36 6.33
CA VAL A 260 -9.52 -3.35 5.82
C VAL A 260 -10.83 -2.76 5.30
N ALA A 261 -10.78 -2.12 4.13
CA ALA A 261 -11.99 -1.68 3.44
C ALA A 261 -12.74 -2.85 2.77
N ASN A 262 -12.05 -3.93 2.42
CA ASN A 262 -12.52 -5.00 1.54
C ASN A 262 -12.87 -4.55 0.11
N HIS A 263 -12.31 -3.45 -0.32
CA HIS A 263 -12.35 -2.91 -1.68
C HIS A 263 -11.27 -1.85 -1.86
N SER A 264 -10.86 -1.58 -3.09
CA SER A 264 -9.95 -0.47 -3.41
C SER A 264 -10.58 0.87 -2.99
N ARG A 265 -9.84 1.65 -2.20
CA ARG A 265 -10.22 3.03 -1.84
C ARG A 265 -9.95 3.98 -3.00
N ARG A 266 -10.74 5.03 -3.09
CA ARG A 266 -10.66 6.06 -4.12
C ARG A 266 -10.41 7.43 -3.51
N GLY A 267 -9.85 8.34 -4.30
CA GLY A 267 -9.61 9.72 -3.94
C GLY A 267 -8.17 10.03 -3.59
N ASN A 268 -7.90 11.31 -3.35
CA ASN A 268 -6.58 11.82 -3.04
C ASN A 268 -6.29 11.70 -1.54
N PHE A 269 -5.30 10.89 -1.18
CA PHE A 269 -4.86 10.69 0.20
C PHE A 269 -3.62 11.49 0.59
N LEU A 270 -3.06 12.33 -0.30
CA LEU A 270 -1.89 13.16 0.05
C LEU A 270 -2.11 14.02 1.29
N PRO A 271 -3.28 14.65 1.52
CA PRO A 271 -3.55 15.35 2.78
C PRO A 271 -3.45 14.46 4.02
N ALA A 272 -3.81 13.19 3.92
CA ALA A 272 -3.69 12.23 5.02
C ALA A 272 -2.24 11.80 5.29
N PHE A 273 -1.33 12.03 4.35
CA PHE A 273 0.09 11.70 4.44
C PHE A 273 0.97 12.90 4.77
N ASP A 274 0.36 14.08 4.98
CA ASP A 274 1.09 15.32 5.14
C ASP A 274 2.01 15.31 6.37
N HIS A 275 1.53 14.81 7.49
CA HIS A 275 2.22 14.90 8.76
C HIS A 275 1.98 13.70 9.68
N TYR A 276 3.03 13.24 10.37
CA TYR A 276 2.93 12.25 11.44
C TYR A 276 3.14 12.89 12.80
N ALA A 277 2.05 13.31 13.44
CA ALA A 277 2.11 13.94 14.75
C ALA A 277 2.30 12.92 15.89
N ILE A 278 3.17 13.24 16.85
CA ILE A 278 3.34 12.49 18.10
C ILE A 278 2.93 13.42 19.25
N PRO A 279 1.69 13.39 19.74
CA PRO A 279 1.17 14.38 20.70
C PRO A 279 1.75 14.26 22.11
N PHE A 280 2.64 13.28 22.36
CA PHE A 280 3.30 13.02 23.63
C PHE A 280 4.82 13.10 23.55
N ASP A 281 5.37 13.83 22.61
CA ASP A 281 6.81 14.04 22.40
C ASP A 281 7.49 14.81 23.54
N THR A 282 6.69 15.47 24.37
CA THR A 282 7.13 16.21 25.57
C THR A 282 7.27 15.33 26.82
N LEU A 283 6.94 14.04 26.77
CA LEU A 283 7.08 13.14 27.92
C LEU A 283 8.55 12.96 28.32
N PRO A 284 8.84 12.91 29.64
CA PRO A 284 10.18 12.64 30.12
C PRO A 284 10.76 11.34 29.52
N GLY A 285 11.99 11.43 29.01
CA GLY A 285 12.68 10.31 28.37
C GLY A 285 12.41 10.15 26.87
N PHE A 286 11.40 10.80 26.30
CA PHE A 286 11.08 10.69 24.87
C PHE A 286 12.29 11.02 23.96
N SER A 287 12.95 12.15 24.21
CA SER A 287 14.04 12.65 23.36
C SER A 287 15.31 11.77 23.38
N THR A 288 15.44 10.86 24.34
CA THR A 288 16.57 9.93 24.45
C THR A 288 16.32 8.57 23.84
N LYS A 289 15.14 8.35 23.29
CA LYS A 289 14.73 7.08 22.68
C LYS A 289 14.78 7.19 21.15
N ALA A 290 15.39 6.19 20.51
CA ALA A 290 15.28 6.06 19.06
C ALA A 290 13.85 5.81 18.64
N ARG A 291 13.48 6.32 17.47
CA ARG A 291 12.14 6.22 16.90
C ARG A 291 12.18 5.41 15.63
N ILE A 292 11.38 4.36 15.57
CA ILE A 292 11.24 3.51 14.39
C ILE A 292 9.77 3.28 14.06
N ILE A 293 9.47 3.20 12.78
CA ILE A 293 8.18 2.72 12.26
C ILE A 293 8.33 1.23 11.97
N TYR A 294 7.70 0.42 12.80
CA TYR A 294 7.76 -1.03 12.65
C TYR A 294 6.83 -1.56 11.57
N GLU A 295 5.70 -0.89 11.39
CA GLU A 295 4.70 -1.20 10.38
C GLU A 295 4.08 0.07 9.82
N PHE A 296 3.88 0.12 8.53
CA PHE A 296 3.02 1.10 7.89
C PHE A 296 2.55 0.57 6.54
N ASP A 297 1.36 0.99 6.15
CA ASP A 297 0.90 0.89 4.77
C ASP A 297 -0.23 1.89 4.52
N PRO A 298 -0.26 2.59 3.40
CA PRO A 298 -1.47 3.19 2.85
C PRO A 298 -2.41 2.07 2.36
N ALA A 299 -3.09 1.43 3.30
CA ALA A 299 -3.86 0.22 3.10
C ALA A 299 -5.01 0.40 2.11
N ASP A 300 -5.37 -0.66 1.40
CA ASP A 300 -6.45 -0.72 0.41
C ASP A 300 -6.29 0.27 -0.77
N LEU A 301 -5.06 0.73 -1.07
CA LEU A 301 -4.75 1.60 -2.19
C LEU A 301 -3.96 0.87 -3.27
N SER A 302 -4.48 0.87 -4.49
CA SER A 302 -3.80 0.34 -5.68
C SER A 302 -2.84 1.34 -6.33
N THR A 303 -2.88 2.60 -5.93
CA THR A 303 -2.06 3.69 -6.46
C THR A 303 -0.60 3.58 -6.03
N SER A 304 0.28 4.36 -6.66
CA SER A 304 1.73 4.24 -6.48
C SER A 304 2.43 5.51 -5.98
N TYR A 305 1.72 6.62 -5.79
CA TYR A 305 2.30 7.89 -5.36
C TYR A 305 2.59 7.96 -3.85
N GLN A 306 2.00 7.10 -3.04
CA GLN A 306 1.84 7.26 -1.60
C GLN A 306 3.11 7.00 -0.77
N TYR A 307 3.91 5.97 -1.06
CA TYR A 307 5.00 5.55 -0.15
C TYR A 307 6.06 6.64 0.09
N PRO A 308 6.54 7.38 -0.93
CA PRO A 308 7.49 8.46 -0.68
C PRO A 308 6.89 9.62 0.12
N ALA A 309 5.59 9.92 -0.05
CA ALA A 309 4.90 10.94 0.74
C ALA A 309 4.84 10.55 2.22
N VAL A 310 4.49 9.30 2.51
CA VAL A 310 4.49 8.76 3.88
C VAL A 310 5.89 8.79 4.49
N VAL A 311 6.92 8.40 3.72
CA VAL A 311 8.32 8.45 4.19
C VAL A 311 8.77 9.89 4.48
N ARG A 312 8.36 10.85 3.69
CA ARG A 312 8.60 12.28 3.97
C ARG A 312 8.12 12.66 5.38
N ALA A 313 6.84 12.33 5.71
CA ALA A 313 6.27 12.60 7.02
C ALA A 313 7.04 11.89 8.15
N PHE A 314 7.47 10.65 7.94
CA PHE A 314 8.29 9.94 8.91
C PHE A 314 9.66 10.58 9.12
N ARG A 315 10.32 10.99 8.05
CA ARG A 315 11.64 11.65 8.15
C ARG A 315 11.53 12.98 8.88
N GLU A 316 10.50 13.76 8.61
CA GLU A 316 10.21 15.01 9.34
C GLU A 316 10.00 14.74 10.84
N ALA A 317 9.22 13.72 11.20
CA ALA A 317 9.01 13.31 12.59
C ALA A 317 10.25 12.65 13.25
N GLY A 318 11.34 12.48 12.51
CA GLY A 318 12.64 12.04 13.02
C GLY A 318 12.87 10.55 13.05
N PHE A 319 12.09 9.75 12.35
CA PHE A 319 12.25 8.30 12.24
C PHE A 319 13.46 7.90 11.39
N GLN A 320 14.12 6.80 11.79
CA GLN A 320 15.32 6.27 11.15
C GLN A 320 15.15 4.86 10.59
N TRP A 321 14.14 4.13 11.03
CA TRP A 321 13.74 2.81 10.53
C TRP A 321 12.26 2.87 10.12
N MET A 322 11.97 2.40 8.90
CA MET A 322 10.61 2.37 8.37
C MET A 322 10.41 1.09 7.56
N THR A 323 9.49 0.24 7.98
CA THR A 323 9.18 -1.02 7.28
C THR A 323 7.71 -1.10 6.92
N GLN A 324 7.45 -1.19 5.60
CA GLN A 324 6.10 -1.39 5.05
C GLN A 324 5.55 -2.77 5.49
N PHE A 325 4.26 -2.86 5.75
CA PHE A 325 3.58 -4.11 6.08
C PHE A 325 2.57 -4.47 5.00
N ALA A 326 2.73 -5.56 4.27
CA ALA A 326 3.88 -6.46 4.21
C ALA A 326 4.15 -6.82 2.73
N TYR A 327 5.29 -7.43 2.45
CA TYR A 327 5.60 -7.95 1.12
C TYR A 327 4.98 -9.32 0.96
N ASP A 328 4.13 -9.48 -0.06
CA ASP A 328 3.50 -10.75 -0.38
C ASP A 328 4.50 -11.71 -1.01
N PRO A 329 4.63 -12.95 -0.51
CA PRO A 329 5.41 -13.97 -1.18
C PRO A 329 4.96 -14.18 -2.63
N THR A 330 5.91 -14.20 -3.56
CA THR A 330 5.64 -14.28 -5.00
C THR A 330 4.76 -15.48 -5.39
N ASP A 331 4.89 -16.60 -4.68
CA ASP A 331 4.13 -17.80 -4.97
C ASP A 331 2.63 -17.72 -4.58
N ILE A 332 2.23 -16.71 -3.80
CA ILE A 332 0.84 -16.48 -3.37
C ILE A 332 0.27 -15.12 -3.76
N ALA A 333 1.11 -14.21 -4.26
CA ALA A 333 0.71 -12.85 -4.60
C ALA A 333 -0.31 -12.78 -5.75
N GLU A 334 -0.38 -13.80 -6.63
CA GLU A 334 -1.40 -13.91 -7.67
C GLU A 334 -2.83 -13.74 -7.12
N THR A 335 -3.07 -14.22 -5.90
CA THR A 335 -4.39 -14.26 -5.27
C THR A 335 -4.52 -13.34 -4.05
N ASN A 336 -3.47 -12.60 -3.72
CA ASN A 336 -3.38 -11.72 -2.56
C ASN A 336 -3.88 -12.40 -1.26
N THR A 337 -3.36 -13.57 -0.93
CA THR A 337 -3.82 -14.38 0.21
C THR A 337 -2.96 -14.27 1.47
N GLU A 338 -1.98 -13.38 1.49
CA GLU A 338 -1.25 -13.08 2.73
C GLU A 338 -2.17 -12.27 3.66
N TYR A 339 -2.35 -10.99 3.44
CA TYR A 339 -3.33 -10.15 4.16
C TYR A 339 -3.81 -9.05 3.22
N GLN A 340 -4.96 -9.24 2.60
CA GLN A 340 -5.40 -8.56 1.38
C GLN A 340 -5.31 -7.04 1.38
N THR A 341 -5.36 -6.39 2.54
CA THR A 341 -5.34 -4.93 2.63
C THR A 341 -3.96 -4.33 2.32
N HIS A 342 -2.89 -5.14 2.29
CA HIS A 342 -1.49 -4.73 2.15
C HIS A 342 -0.80 -5.26 0.88
N TYR A 343 -1.51 -5.35 -0.20
CA TYR A 343 -1.02 -5.99 -1.42
C TYR A 343 0.26 -5.34 -1.99
N MET A 344 1.38 -6.08 -1.95
CA MET A 344 2.70 -5.61 -2.39
C MET A 344 3.60 -6.74 -2.88
N ASN A 345 3.92 -6.77 -4.17
CA ASN A 345 4.89 -7.69 -4.77
C ASN A 345 5.46 -7.10 -6.06
N LEU A 346 6.76 -7.24 -6.32
CA LEU A 346 7.41 -6.65 -7.51
C LEU A 346 6.81 -7.17 -8.82
N ALA A 347 6.49 -8.45 -8.90
CA ALA A 347 5.97 -9.04 -10.13
C ALA A 347 4.48 -8.74 -10.35
N TYR A 348 3.69 -8.62 -9.28
CA TYR A 348 2.24 -8.49 -9.36
C TYR A 348 1.74 -7.05 -9.17
N THR A 349 2.51 -6.20 -8.48
CA THR A 349 2.19 -4.77 -8.28
C THR A 349 3.39 -3.88 -8.63
N PRO A 350 3.89 -3.92 -9.88
CA PRO A 350 5.17 -3.32 -10.26
C PRO A 350 5.27 -1.82 -9.93
N SER A 351 4.23 -1.03 -10.18
CA SER A 351 4.21 0.40 -9.86
C SER A 351 4.29 0.65 -8.36
N LYS A 352 3.51 -0.08 -7.53
CA LYS A 352 3.60 0.01 -6.07
C LYS A 352 4.98 -0.42 -5.55
N ALA A 353 5.56 -1.48 -6.08
CA ALA A 353 6.88 -1.94 -5.70
C ALA A 353 7.98 -0.92 -6.07
N LEU A 354 7.88 -0.27 -7.24
CA LEU A 354 8.77 0.82 -7.60
C LEU A 354 8.58 2.05 -6.70
N SER A 355 7.37 2.30 -6.19
CA SER A 355 7.14 3.33 -5.18
C SER A 355 7.91 3.05 -3.89
N LEU A 356 8.03 1.78 -3.46
CA LEU A 356 8.95 1.42 -2.36
C LEU A 356 10.41 1.73 -2.70
N ALA A 357 10.84 1.48 -3.95
CA ALA A 357 12.20 1.81 -4.37
C ALA A 357 12.44 3.34 -4.34
N VAL A 358 11.48 4.15 -4.75
CA VAL A 358 11.51 5.62 -4.60
C VAL A 358 11.57 6.01 -3.12
N ALA A 359 10.73 5.41 -2.29
CA ALA A 359 10.69 5.65 -0.85
C ALA A 359 12.02 5.27 -0.16
N ALA A 360 12.66 4.16 -0.57
CA ALA A 360 13.96 3.73 -0.05
C ALA A 360 15.04 4.77 -0.35
N LEU A 361 15.06 5.34 -1.54
CA LEU A 361 16.00 6.41 -1.92
C LEU A 361 15.71 7.70 -1.14
N THR A 362 14.44 8.06 -0.97
CA THR A 362 13.99 9.22 -0.17
C THR A 362 14.41 9.09 1.30
N ALA A 363 14.29 7.90 1.88
CA ALA A 363 14.69 7.62 3.26
C ALA A 363 16.19 7.78 3.52
N GLN A 364 17.02 7.66 2.48
CA GLN A 364 18.49 7.81 2.57
C GLN A 364 18.95 9.27 2.46
N GLU A 365 18.07 10.21 2.15
CA GLU A 365 18.43 11.63 2.10
C GLU A 365 18.69 12.19 3.51
N ASP A 366 19.62 13.16 3.60
CA ASP A 366 19.94 13.86 4.85
C ASP A 366 18.86 14.90 5.19
N ASN A 367 17.68 14.43 5.56
CA ASN A 367 16.49 15.25 5.81
C ASN A 367 15.77 14.90 7.13
N ARG A 368 16.32 14.03 7.99
CA ARG A 368 15.69 13.64 9.25
C ARG A 368 15.52 14.83 10.20
N ALA A 369 14.31 14.93 10.80
CA ALA A 369 13.90 15.98 11.74
C ALA A 369 14.08 17.40 11.19
N LYS A 370 14.02 17.56 9.86
CA LYS A 370 14.01 18.88 9.21
C LYS A 370 12.58 19.21 8.80
N PRO A 371 12.09 20.43 9.09
CA PRO A 371 10.76 20.86 8.65
C PRO A 371 10.65 20.79 7.12
N MET A 372 9.54 20.29 6.64
CA MET A 372 9.20 20.23 5.22
C MET A 372 8.01 21.16 4.90
N ALA A 373 7.73 21.33 3.61
CA ALA A 373 6.56 22.08 3.21
C ALA A 373 5.29 21.27 3.53
N GLU A 374 4.19 21.96 3.76
CA GLU A 374 2.86 21.37 3.93
C GLU A 374 2.20 21.14 2.57
N TYR A 375 1.29 20.18 2.50
CA TYR A 375 0.49 19.95 1.31
C TYR A 375 -0.35 21.21 0.96
N PRO A 376 -0.48 21.62 -0.30
CA PRO A 376 -0.07 20.93 -1.54
C PRO A 376 1.35 21.28 -2.05
N GLN A 377 2.14 22.05 -1.34
CA GLN A 377 3.49 22.44 -1.77
C GLN A 377 4.53 21.33 -1.53
N ASP A 378 4.20 20.33 -0.77
CA ASP A 378 5.06 19.21 -0.38
C ASP A 378 5.11 18.06 -1.40
N THR A 379 4.53 18.23 -2.56
CA THR A 379 4.55 17.23 -3.64
C THR A 379 5.91 17.11 -4.33
N VAL A 380 6.85 18.02 -4.05
CA VAL A 380 8.25 17.97 -4.47
C VAL A 380 9.15 18.20 -3.26
N PHE A 381 9.97 17.21 -2.91
CA PHE A 381 10.89 17.25 -1.77
C PHE A 381 12.18 16.50 -2.08
N GLY A 382 13.33 17.11 -1.81
CA GLY A 382 14.62 16.57 -2.19
C GLY A 382 14.70 16.27 -3.70
N PHE A 383 14.97 15.01 -4.04
CA PHE A 383 14.92 14.52 -5.42
C PHE A 383 13.62 13.81 -5.77
N THR A 384 12.65 13.82 -4.88
CA THR A 384 11.39 13.10 -5.02
C THR A 384 10.27 14.01 -5.47
N THR A 385 9.43 13.50 -6.38
CA THR A 385 8.16 14.12 -6.80
C THR A 385 7.05 13.09 -6.66
N VAL A 386 5.91 13.49 -6.11
CA VAL A 386 4.69 12.68 -6.06
C VAL A 386 3.54 13.41 -6.74
N SER A 387 2.61 12.68 -7.35
CA SER A 387 1.44 13.26 -7.99
C SER A 387 0.26 12.29 -7.95
N TYR A 388 -0.82 12.68 -7.31
CA TYR A 388 -2.09 11.95 -7.32
C TYR A 388 -2.65 11.83 -8.74
N HIS A 389 -2.78 12.95 -9.45
CA HIS A 389 -3.38 12.99 -10.80
C HIS A 389 -2.67 12.14 -11.86
N ARG A 390 -1.35 11.91 -11.68
CA ARG A 390 -0.54 11.08 -12.57
C ARG A 390 -0.29 9.68 -12.01
N ASP A 391 -0.75 9.41 -10.81
CA ASP A 391 -0.37 8.23 -10.02
C ASP A 391 1.15 8.00 -10.06
N LEU A 392 1.92 9.05 -9.81
CA LEU A 392 3.36 9.07 -10.02
C LEU A 392 4.11 9.27 -8.71
N ALA A 393 5.07 8.38 -8.47
CA ALA A 393 6.23 8.64 -7.62
C ALA A 393 7.49 8.61 -8.49
N LEU A 394 8.31 9.64 -8.39
CA LEU A 394 9.53 9.81 -9.17
C LEU A 394 10.68 10.22 -8.27
N TYR A 395 11.79 9.49 -8.31
CA TYR A 395 13.07 9.91 -7.74
C TYR A 395 14.02 10.31 -8.88
N ASN A 396 14.43 11.57 -8.94
CA ASN A 396 15.19 12.15 -10.05
C ASN A 396 16.46 12.84 -9.53
N SER A 397 17.47 12.05 -9.23
CA SER A 397 18.78 12.56 -8.81
C SER A 397 19.78 12.51 -9.98
N PRO A 398 20.99 13.06 -9.83
CA PRO A 398 22.02 12.95 -10.87
C PRO A 398 22.38 11.51 -11.26
N THR A 399 22.19 10.54 -10.36
CA THR A 399 22.65 9.15 -10.52
C THR A 399 21.51 8.13 -10.58
N HIS A 400 20.32 8.46 -10.06
CA HIS A 400 19.17 7.57 -9.98
C HIS A 400 17.95 8.24 -10.61
N TYR A 401 17.26 7.47 -11.43
CA TYR A 401 16.03 7.88 -12.09
C TYR A 401 15.04 6.73 -11.99
N VAL A 402 14.17 6.79 -10.97
CA VAL A 402 13.25 5.71 -10.60
C VAL A 402 11.83 6.25 -10.56
N TYR A 403 10.89 5.57 -11.22
CA TYR A 403 9.51 6.04 -11.37
C TYR A 403 8.50 4.92 -11.48
N THR A 404 7.27 5.24 -11.15
CA THR A 404 6.18 4.26 -11.02
C THR A 404 5.26 4.17 -12.22
N ASN A 405 5.12 5.23 -13.00
CA ASN A 405 4.22 5.31 -14.15
C ASN A 405 4.77 6.20 -15.27
N THR A 406 4.12 6.17 -16.43
CA THR A 406 4.49 6.98 -17.58
C THR A 406 4.46 8.47 -17.27
N HIS A 407 5.55 9.16 -17.62
CA HIS A 407 5.69 10.60 -17.43
C HIS A 407 6.67 11.22 -18.46
N ASP A 408 6.70 12.55 -18.46
CA ASP A 408 7.49 13.39 -19.39
C ASP A 408 8.61 14.21 -18.72
N VAL A 409 8.89 13.95 -17.44
CA VAL A 409 9.91 14.69 -16.69
C VAL A 409 11.31 14.24 -17.12
N GLU A 410 12.13 15.16 -17.59
CA GLU A 410 13.52 14.88 -17.99
C GLU A 410 14.41 14.54 -16.78
N PRO A 411 15.40 13.63 -16.95
CA PRO A 411 16.33 13.33 -15.86
C PRO A 411 17.26 14.53 -15.61
N VAL A 412 17.56 14.78 -14.32
CA VAL A 412 18.50 15.83 -13.90
C VAL A 412 19.83 15.73 -14.65
N SER A 413 20.31 14.52 -14.91
CA SER A 413 21.56 14.31 -15.67
C SER A 413 21.63 12.93 -16.33
N ALA A 414 21.11 12.79 -17.55
CA ALA A 414 21.16 11.52 -18.28
C ALA A 414 22.58 10.93 -18.44
N LYS A 415 23.64 11.77 -18.43
CA LYS A 415 25.04 11.32 -18.55
C LYS A 415 25.59 10.68 -17.27
N LYS A 416 25.07 11.03 -16.11
CA LYS A 416 25.59 10.58 -14.82
C LYS A 416 24.79 9.42 -14.24
N LEU A 417 23.71 9.02 -14.89
CA LEU A 417 22.86 7.94 -14.41
C LEU A 417 23.68 6.66 -14.19
N LEU A 418 23.44 6.04 -13.07
CA LEU A 418 23.94 4.74 -12.69
C LEU A 418 22.79 3.73 -12.63
N ARG A 419 21.56 4.20 -12.38
CA ARG A 419 20.36 3.38 -12.32
C ARG A 419 19.18 4.10 -12.96
N VAL A 420 18.42 3.35 -13.77
CA VAL A 420 17.08 3.71 -14.26
C VAL A 420 16.18 2.53 -13.94
N ALA A 421 15.06 2.78 -13.25
CA ALA A 421 14.05 1.75 -13.00
C ALA A 421 12.66 2.35 -13.19
N GLY A 422 11.75 1.60 -13.80
CA GLY A 422 10.43 2.14 -14.07
C GLY A 422 9.39 1.08 -14.45
N ALA A 423 8.14 1.51 -14.40
CA ALA A 423 7.02 0.91 -15.08
C ALA A 423 6.44 1.95 -16.06
N GLY A 424 6.16 1.52 -17.30
CA GLY A 424 5.73 2.46 -18.34
C GLY A 424 6.87 3.25 -18.96
N SER A 425 6.59 4.43 -19.52
CA SER A 425 7.50 5.20 -20.37
C SER A 425 7.99 6.49 -19.73
N SER A 426 9.20 6.90 -20.09
CA SER A 426 9.81 8.18 -19.71
C SER A 426 10.64 8.73 -20.88
N PRO A 427 11.22 9.94 -20.78
CA PRO A 427 12.18 10.45 -21.76
C PRO A 427 13.40 9.55 -21.97
N VAL A 428 13.77 8.73 -20.99
CA VAL A 428 14.93 7.81 -21.06
C VAL A 428 14.56 6.46 -21.64
N VAL A 429 13.39 5.92 -21.32
CA VAL A 429 12.93 4.61 -21.77
C VAL A 429 11.51 4.71 -22.29
N GLN A 430 11.26 4.30 -23.55
CA GLN A 430 9.93 4.09 -24.06
C GLN A 430 9.62 2.60 -24.01
N TYR A 431 8.55 2.23 -23.32
CA TYR A 431 8.19 0.85 -23.07
C TYR A 431 6.67 0.70 -22.91
N ASP A 432 6.08 -0.25 -23.62
CA ASP A 432 4.63 -0.47 -23.64
C ASP A 432 4.17 -1.60 -22.71
N GLY A 433 5.12 -2.37 -22.15
CA GLY A 433 4.79 -3.39 -21.15
C GLY A 433 4.32 -2.77 -19.84
N THR A 434 3.62 -3.60 -19.03
CA THR A 434 3.10 -3.23 -17.71
C THR A 434 3.98 -3.75 -16.56
N GLY A 435 4.96 -4.60 -16.85
CA GLY A 435 5.96 -5.06 -15.88
C GLY A 435 7.02 -4.00 -15.59
N ALA A 436 7.69 -4.13 -14.44
CA ALA A 436 8.82 -3.29 -14.09
C ALA A 436 10.08 -3.62 -14.92
N TYR A 437 10.95 -2.65 -15.08
CA TYR A 437 12.29 -2.86 -15.66
C TYR A 437 13.35 -2.10 -14.88
N PHE A 438 14.58 -2.61 -14.97
CA PHE A 438 15.74 -2.07 -14.26
C PHE A 438 16.94 -2.03 -15.20
N LEU A 439 17.55 -0.86 -15.31
CA LEU A 439 18.80 -0.62 -15.99
C LEU A 439 19.85 -0.21 -14.96
N ASP A 440 20.79 -1.08 -14.68
CA ASP A 440 21.87 -0.87 -13.73
C ASP A 440 23.22 -0.79 -14.47
N LYS A 441 23.96 0.29 -14.28
CA LYS A 441 25.27 0.50 -14.89
C LYS A 441 26.32 -0.39 -14.24
N THR A 442 26.89 -1.30 -14.99
CA THR A 442 28.00 -2.18 -14.54
C THR A 442 29.37 -1.53 -14.76
N ALA A 443 29.55 -0.86 -15.91
CA ALA A 443 30.76 -0.13 -16.24
C ALA A 443 30.44 0.96 -17.27
N SER A 444 31.43 1.76 -17.65
CA SER A 444 31.24 2.76 -18.71
C SER A 444 30.84 2.08 -20.02
N GLY A 445 29.69 2.44 -20.55
CA GLY A 445 29.10 1.85 -21.74
C GLY A 445 28.60 0.42 -21.59
N VAL A 446 28.45 -0.09 -20.36
CA VAL A 446 27.90 -1.43 -20.09
C VAL A 446 26.80 -1.33 -19.05
N TRP A 447 25.61 -1.83 -19.40
CA TRP A 447 24.42 -1.82 -18.56
C TRP A 447 23.79 -3.20 -18.48
N ARG A 448 23.32 -3.55 -17.30
CA ARG A 448 22.44 -4.69 -17.08
C ARG A 448 20.99 -4.22 -17.21
N LEU A 449 20.25 -4.81 -18.11
CA LEU A 449 18.81 -4.62 -18.23
C LEU A 449 18.10 -5.85 -17.68
N GLU A 450 17.18 -5.66 -16.77
CA GLU A 450 16.22 -6.69 -16.33
C GLU A 450 14.81 -6.23 -16.68
N VAL A 451 14.01 -7.11 -17.28
CA VAL A 451 12.64 -6.85 -17.69
C VAL A 451 11.74 -7.89 -17.03
N MET A 452 10.81 -7.44 -16.20
CA MET A 452 9.79 -8.31 -15.58
C MET A 452 8.67 -8.63 -16.58
N PRO A 453 7.96 -9.75 -16.43
CA PRO A 453 6.74 -10.00 -17.18
C PRO A 453 5.67 -8.96 -16.87
N ASP A 454 4.70 -8.83 -17.76
CA ASP A 454 3.58 -7.93 -17.57
C ASP A 454 2.68 -8.37 -16.44
N ALA A 455 2.23 -7.44 -15.62
CA ALA A 455 1.21 -7.61 -14.60
C ALA A 455 -0.07 -6.90 -15.03
N VAL A 456 -1.15 -7.65 -15.18
CA VAL A 456 -2.43 -7.14 -15.66
C VAL A 456 -3.48 -7.34 -14.58
N PRO A 457 -3.98 -6.29 -13.90
CA PRO A 457 -5.06 -6.39 -12.93
C PRO A 457 -6.33 -6.94 -13.58
N ILE A 458 -6.92 -7.98 -12.97
CA ILE A 458 -8.12 -8.65 -13.49
C ILE A 458 -9.29 -8.66 -12.49
N ALA A 459 -9.05 -8.27 -11.26
CA ALA A 459 -10.04 -8.10 -10.20
C ALA A 459 -9.56 -7.08 -9.17
N ASP A 460 -10.46 -6.61 -8.31
CA ASP A 460 -10.07 -5.82 -7.14
C ASP A 460 -9.29 -6.71 -6.15
N ALA A 461 -8.03 -6.36 -5.92
CA ALA A 461 -7.12 -7.13 -5.09
C ALA A 461 -7.48 -7.06 -3.60
N TYR A 462 -8.20 -6.03 -3.17
CA TYR A 462 -8.53 -5.78 -1.77
C TYR A 462 -9.85 -6.39 -1.32
N GLU A 463 -10.64 -6.96 -2.23
CA GLU A 463 -11.78 -7.77 -1.85
C GLU A 463 -11.34 -9.00 -1.06
N LYS A 464 -12.30 -9.62 -0.36
CA LYS A 464 -12.02 -10.83 0.42
C LYS A 464 -11.20 -11.84 -0.39
N PRO A 465 -10.01 -12.26 0.09
CA PRO A 465 -9.11 -13.10 -0.68
C PRO A 465 -9.62 -14.52 -0.81
N SER A 466 -9.22 -15.19 -1.89
CA SER A 466 -9.45 -16.62 -2.10
C SER A 466 -8.29 -17.23 -2.90
N PRO A 467 -7.78 -18.39 -2.53
CA PRO A 467 -6.71 -19.05 -3.28
C PRO A 467 -7.11 -19.47 -4.71
N ASP A 468 -8.41 -19.45 -5.00
CA ASP A 468 -8.96 -19.81 -6.32
C ASP A 468 -9.33 -18.57 -7.15
N ARG A 469 -9.07 -17.35 -6.64
CA ARG A 469 -9.42 -16.10 -7.32
C ARG A 469 -8.16 -15.28 -7.60
N PRO A 470 -7.54 -15.43 -8.77
CA PRO A 470 -6.43 -14.56 -9.15
C PRO A 470 -6.94 -13.12 -9.31
N VAL A 471 -6.13 -12.17 -8.86
CA VAL A 471 -6.41 -10.73 -8.92
C VAL A 471 -5.54 -10.03 -9.96
N VAL A 472 -4.41 -10.64 -10.35
CA VAL A 472 -3.51 -10.18 -11.40
C VAL A 472 -3.14 -11.35 -12.30
N GLU A 473 -3.15 -11.12 -13.61
CA GLU A 473 -2.66 -12.05 -14.62
C GLU A 473 -1.22 -11.69 -15.01
N ILE A 474 -0.31 -12.66 -14.98
CA ILE A 474 1.08 -12.47 -15.43
C ILE A 474 1.19 -12.88 -16.90
N VAL A 475 1.68 -11.99 -17.74
CA VAL A 475 1.80 -12.23 -19.18
C VAL A 475 3.25 -12.12 -19.64
N TRP A 476 3.75 -13.19 -20.24
CA TRP A 476 5.05 -13.23 -20.87
C TRP A 476 4.91 -12.90 -22.36
N THR A 477 5.36 -11.72 -22.74
CA THR A 477 5.32 -11.29 -24.13
C THR A 477 6.55 -10.48 -24.51
N VAL A 478 6.75 -10.29 -25.82
CA VAL A 478 7.86 -9.48 -26.35
C VAL A 478 7.34 -8.07 -26.55
N HIS A 479 8.10 -7.09 -26.05
CA HIS A 479 7.83 -5.68 -26.27
C HIS A 479 9.02 -5.00 -26.93
N ASP A 480 8.76 -3.97 -27.72
CA ASP A 480 9.80 -3.04 -28.13
C ASP A 480 10.11 -2.09 -26.97
N MET A 481 11.41 -1.90 -26.72
CA MET A 481 11.92 -0.98 -25.73
C MET A 481 12.94 -0.04 -26.39
N SER A 482 12.68 1.27 -26.35
CA SER A 482 13.61 2.28 -26.83
C SER A 482 14.36 2.91 -25.66
N ILE A 483 15.69 2.91 -25.70
CA ILE A 483 16.56 3.36 -24.61
C ILE A 483 17.39 4.56 -25.08
N THR A 484 17.22 5.69 -24.41
CA THR A 484 17.92 6.96 -24.70
C THR A 484 18.91 7.27 -23.57
N LEU A 485 20.00 6.53 -23.52
CA LEU A 485 21.11 6.74 -22.58
C LEU A 485 22.36 7.19 -23.31
N PRO A 486 22.90 8.39 -23.04
CA PRO A 486 24.10 8.90 -23.70
C PRO A 486 25.33 7.98 -23.58
N ASP A 487 25.40 7.19 -22.49
CA ASP A 487 26.48 6.24 -22.24
C ASP A 487 26.42 5.00 -23.16
N LEU A 488 25.21 4.59 -23.59
CA LEU A 488 25.01 3.52 -24.57
C LEU A 488 25.03 4.02 -26.01
N GLY A 489 24.50 5.22 -26.27
CA GLY A 489 24.24 5.72 -27.61
C GLY A 489 23.04 5.02 -28.25
N THR A 490 22.95 5.09 -29.58
CA THR A 490 21.86 4.50 -30.38
C THR A 490 22.24 3.18 -31.07
N ASP A 491 23.50 2.75 -30.95
CA ASP A 491 24.02 1.53 -31.54
C ASP A 491 24.84 0.78 -30.49
N PHE A 492 24.21 -0.25 -29.90
CA PHE A 492 24.79 -1.06 -28.85
C PHE A 492 24.48 -2.53 -29.07
N ALA A 493 25.36 -3.41 -28.62
CA ALA A 493 25.16 -4.84 -28.62
C ALA A 493 24.24 -5.23 -27.46
N VAL A 494 23.36 -6.20 -27.67
CA VAL A 494 22.42 -6.74 -26.69
C VAL A 494 22.65 -8.24 -26.59
N GLN A 495 23.17 -8.69 -25.46
CA GLN A 495 23.43 -10.08 -25.16
C GLN A 495 22.40 -10.57 -24.14
N ALA A 496 21.65 -11.59 -24.48
CA ALA A 496 20.77 -12.27 -23.52
C ALA A 496 21.60 -13.02 -22.46
N VAL A 497 21.23 -12.83 -21.19
CA VAL A 497 21.83 -13.55 -20.04
C VAL A 497 20.90 -14.66 -19.56
N THR A 498 19.60 -14.39 -19.56
CA THR A 498 18.59 -15.40 -19.23
C THR A 498 18.56 -16.49 -20.30
N GLN A 499 18.68 -17.73 -19.86
CA GLN A 499 18.68 -18.87 -20.76
C GLN A 499 17.34 -18.97 -21.52
N GLY A 500 17.42 -19.19 -22.83
CA GLY A 500 16.25 -19.30 -23.71
C GLY A 500 15.84 -18.00 -24.39
N ASN A 501 16.26 -16.83 -23.88
CA ASN A 501 16.05 -15.58 -24.57
C ASN A 501 17.06 -15.46 -25.74
N PRO A 502 16.64 -14.96 -26.92
CA PRO A 502 17.56 -14.67 -28.01
C PRO A 502 18.34 -13.41 -27.73
N ASP A 503 19.55 -13.32 -28.31
CA ASP A 503 20.23 -12.05 -28.41
C ASP A 503 19.37 -11.10 -29.25
N ALA A 504 19.16 -9.89 -28.73
CA ALA A 504 18.40 -8.88 -29.43
C ALA A 504 19.31 -8.05 -30.36
N ARG A 505 18.70 -7.41 -31.36
CA ARG A 505 19.40 -6.46 -32.23
C ARG A 505 18.88 -5.06 -31.93
N CYS A 506 19.78 -4.20 -31.54
CA CYS A 506 19.49 -2.78 -31.42
C CYS A 506 19.28 -2.15 -32.79
N HIS A 507 18.21 -1.38 -32.93
CA HIS A 507 17.95 -0.58 -34.11
C HIS A 507 17.55 0.84 -33.69
N ASN A 508 18.45 1.80 -33.90
CA ASN A 508 18.26 3.20 -33.46
C ASN A 508 17.86 3.34 -31.97
N GLY A 509 18.52 2.59 -31.07
CA GLY A 509 18.20 2.60 -29.64
C GLY A 509 17.03 1.73 -29.24
N THR A 510 16.33 1.11 -30.19
CA THR A 510 15.17 0.23 -29.91
C THR A 510 15.59 -1.24 -29.99
N ILE A 511 15.12 -2.03 -29.06
CA ILE A 511 15.33 -3.48 -28.92
C ILE A 511 14.01 -4.18 -28.65
N ALA A 512 13.84 -5.38 -29.22
CA ALA A 512 12.75 -6.26 -28.83
C ALA A 512 13.20 -7.11 -27.64
N VAL A 513 12.49 -7.05 -26.52
CA VAL A 513 12.84 -7.75 -25.28
C VAL A 513 11.69 -8.62 -24.78
N SER A 514 12.03 -9.83 -24.36
CA SER A 514 11.19 -10.69 -23.53
C SER A 514 11.55 -10.49 -22.05
N PRO A 515 10.69 -10.89 -21.10
CA PRO A 515 11.08 -10.92 -19.69
C PRO A 515 12.40 -11.68 -19.49
N GLY A 516 13.32 -11.11 -18.71
CA GLY A 516 14.64 -11.68 -18.46
C GLY A 516 15.72 -10.63 -18.31
N VAL A 517 16.98 -11.08 -18.34
CA VAL A 517 18.18 -10.23 -18.16
C VAL A 517 18.99 -10.17 -19.44
N TYR A 518 19.48 -8.96 -19.73
CA TYR A 518 20.33 -8.65 -20.87
C TYR A 518 21.53 -7.80 -20.44
N LEU A 519 22.65 -7.95 -21.13
CA LEU A 519 23.78 -7.05 -21.08
C LEU A 519 23.79 -6.17 -22.34
N LEU A 520 23.68 -4.87 -22.11
CA LEU A 520 23.75 -3.85 -23.16
C LEU A 520 25.17 -3.29 -23.20
N ARG A 521 25.81 -3.25 -24.39
CA ARG A 521 27.19 -2.81 -24.54
C ARG A 521 27.32 -1.80 -25.66
N ASN A 522 27.84 -0.62 -25.33
CA ASN A 522 28.28 0.35 -26.33
C ASN A 522 29.45 -0.23 -27.16
N ALA A 523 29.50 0.04 -28.45
CA ALA A 523 30.57 -0.41 -29.34
C ALA A 523 31.97 0.03 -28.89
N LYS A 524 32.11 1.09 -28.11
CA LYS A 524 33.36 1.59 -27.54
C LYS A 524 33.72 1.05 -26.18
N ALA A 525 32.82 0.32 -25.55
CA ALA A 525 33.03 -0.24 -24.22
C ALA A 525 34.25 -1.15 -24.22
N LYS A 526 35.28 -0.77 -23.47
CA LYS A 526 36.49 -1.59 -23.23
C LYS A 526 36.26 -2.29 -21.90
N GLY A 527 36.48 -3.57 -21.85
CA GLY A 527 36.49 -4.22 -20.57
C GLY A 527 35.95 -5.63 -20.53
N ASP A 528 35.93 -6.14 -19.36
CA ASP A 528 35.83 -7.51 -18.93
C ASP A 528 34.59 -8.26 -19.49
N SER A 529 34.79 -9.54 -19.73
CA SER A 529 33.70 -10.46 -20.01
C SER A 529 32.90 -10.66 -18.73
N TYR A 530 31.75 -9.99 -18.60
CA TYR A 530 30.81 -10.30 -17.54
C TYR A 530 30.13 -11.65 -17.79
N THR A 531 29.98 -12.43 -16.73
CA THR A 531 29.25 -13.69 -16.70
C THR A 531 27.99 -13.55 -15.87
N ALA A 532 27.11 -14.52 -15.92
CA ALA A 532 25.93 -14.57 -15.05
C ALA A 532 26.29 -14.47 -13.55
N GLN A 533 27.44 -14.96 -13.13
CA GLN A 533 27.93 -14.95 -11.73
C GLN A 533 28.66 -13.66 -11.34
N SER A 534 28.94 -12.76 -12.31
CA SER A 534 29.60 -11.49 -11.99
C SER A 534 28.76 -10.65 -11.03
N PRO A 535 29.37 -10.09 -9.98
CA PRO A 535 28.62 -9.31 -8.99
C PRO A 535 28.15 -7.95 -9.52
N ILE A 536 26.99 -7.52 -9.05
CA ILE A 536 26.45 -6.17 -9.25
C ILE A 536 25.76 -5.72 -7.96
N GLY A 537 26.47 -4.90 -7.15
CA GLY A 537 26.01 -4.58 -5.78
C GLY A 537 25.89 -5.86 -4.95
N ASN A 538 24.73 -6.08 -4.33
CA ASN A 538 24.41 -7.26 -3.52
C ASN A 538 23.72 -8.38 -4.32
N ARG A 539 23.82 -8.38 -5.64
CA ARG A 539 23.23 -9.35 -6.57
C ARG A 539 24.26 -9.83 -7.58
N THR A 540 23.89 -10.79 -8.43
CA THR A 540 24.69 -11.17 -9.61
C THR A 540 23.99 -10.75 -10.90
N ILE A 541 24.76 -10.65 -11.99
CA ILE A 541 24.22 -10.24 -13.29
C ILE A 541 23.14 -11.19 -13.79
N GLY A 542 23.29 -12.49 -13.57
CA GLY A 542 22.38 -13.51 -14.08
C GLY A 542 21.16 -13.78 -13.23
N GLU A 543 21.06 -13.22 -12.03
CA GLU A 543 19.87 -13.39 -11.19
C GLU A 543 18.65 -12.78 -11.87
N PHE A 544 17.59 -13.58 -11.92
CA PHE A 544 16.29 -13.17 -12.44
C PHE A 544 15.21 -14.01 -11.76
N VAL A 545 14.22 -13.34 -11.21
CA VAL A 545 13.10 -13.98 -10.54
C VAL A 545 11.80 -13.41 -11.06
N ALA A 546 10.95 -14.25 -11.60
CA ALA A 546 9.61 -13.89 -12.05
C ALA A 546 8.67 -15.11 -11.92
N PRO A 547 7.36 -14.91 -11.82
CA PRO A 547 6.38 -15.98 -11.93
C PRO A 547 6.53 -16.73 -13.26
N GLN A 548 6.23 -18.01 -13.25
CA GLN A 548 6.41 -18.85 -14.44
C GLN A 548 5.44 -18.46 -15.57
N ALA A 549 5.91 -18.59 -16.81
CA ALA A 549 5.05 -18.42 -17.97
C ALA A 549 3.96 -19.51 -18.02
N HIS A 550 2.74 -19.10 -18.33
CA HIS A 550 1.61 -20.00 -18.53
C HIS A 550 0.74 -19.52 -19.71
N LYS A 551 -0.22 -20.35 -20.13
CA LYS A 551 -1.17 -19.94 -21.17
C LYS A 551 -2.15 -18.95 -20.57
N VAL A 552 -2.11 -17.72 -21.03
CA VAL A 552 -2.99 -16.64 -20.57
C VAL A 552 -4.40 -16.85 -21.12
N PRO A 553 -5.43 -16.95 -20.29
CA PRO A 553 -6.81 -17.10 -20.77
C PRO A 553 -7.31 -15.79 -21.42
N LEU A 554 -8.17 -15.92 -22.43
CA LEU A 554 -8.91 -14.79 -22.97
C LEU A 554 -9.91 -14.29 -21.93
N ARG A 555 -9.74 -13.05 -21.45
CA ARG A 555 -10.65 -12.41 -20.49
C ARG A 555 -10.89 -10.96 -20.87
N ILE A 556 -12.05 -10.46 -20.51
CA ILE A 556 -12.38 -9.03 -20.59
C ILE A 556 -12.64 -8.55 -19.16
N VAL A 557 -11.96 -7.49 -18.76
CA VAL A 557 -12.22 -6.75 -17.52
C VAL A 557 -12.72 -5.36 -17.91
N HIS A 558 -13.88 -5.00 -17.43
CA HIS A 558 -14.51 -3.74 -17.78
C HIS A 558 -15.21 -3.13 -16.57
N ASP A 559 -14.80 -1.93 -16.21
CA ASP A 559 -15.48 -1.10 -15.23
C ASP A 559 -16.52 -0.23 -15.97
N MET A 560 -17.79 -0.60 -15.80
CA MET A 560 -18.89 0.06 -16.49
C MET A 560 -19.14 1.45 -15.89
N PRO A 561 -19.16 2.54 -16.71
CA PRO A 561 -19.58 3.84 -16.22
C PRO A 561 -21.02 3.80 -15.68
N ARG A 562 -21.25 4.41 -14.53
CA ARG A 562 -22.59 4.47 -13.91
C ARG A 562 -23.55 5.38 -14.69
N VAL A 563 -23.00 6.47 -15.24
CA VAL A 563 -23.75 7.51 -15.95
C VAL A 563 -22.92 8.06 -17.10
N ALA A 564 -23.59 8.57 -18.13
CA ALA A 564 -22.98 9.34 -19.22
C ALA A 564 -23.90 10.49 -19.62
N ALA A 565 -23.35 11.50 -20.29
CA ALA A 565 -24.11 12.62 -20.81
C ALA A 565 -24.93 12.19 -22.04
N GLN A 566 -26.22 12.45 -22.05
CA GLN A 566 -27.07 12.17 -23.18
C GLN A 566 -26.69 13.03 -24.40
N GLY A 567 -26.49 12.37 -25.56
CA GLY A 567 -26.17 13.08 -26.82
C GLY A 567 -24.72 13.57 -26.91
N GLU A 568 -23.82 13.17 -25.98
CA GLU A 568 -22.39 13.38 -26.09
C GLU A 568 -21.68 12.03 -26.33
N PRO A 569 -20.54 11.99 -27.06
CA PRO A 569 -19.79 10.76 -27.26
C PRO A 569 -19.27 10.18 -25.95
N LEU A 570 -19.37 8.85 -25.77
CA LEU A 570 -18.87 8.15 -24.60
C LEU A 570 -17.66 7.29 -24.97
N THR A 571 -16.54 7.51 -24.29
CA THR A 571 -15.38 6.63 -24.39
C THR A 571 -15.49 5.50 -23.37
N LEU A 572 -15.48 4.26 -23.87
CA LEU A 572 -15.44 3.06 -23.05
C LEU A 572 -14.06 2.41 -23.16
N GLN A 573 -13.59 1.87 -22.05
CA GLN A 573 -12.33 1.14 -21.99
C GLN A 573 -12.55 -0.24 -21.37
N CYS A 574 -11.74 -1.20 -21.80
CA CYS A 574 -11.64 -2.51 -21.17
C CYS A 574 -10.21 -3.02 -21.21
N ILE A 575 -9.88 -3.91 -20.28
CA ILE A 575 -8.64 -4.68 -20.31
C ILE A 575 -8.96 -6.03 -20.95
N VAL A 576 -8.11 -6.48 -21.87
CA VAL A 576 -8.23 -7.81 -22.48
C VAL A 576 -6.93 -8.56 -22.33
N THR A 577 -6.97 -9.70 -21.62
CA THR A 577 -5.86 -10.65 -21.54
C THR A 577 -6.02 -11.76 -22.57
N GLY A 578 -4.95 -12.49 -22.86
CA GLY A 578 -4.91 -13.46 -23.94
C GLY A 578 -4.80 -12.82 -25.34
N GLU A 579 -4.64 -13.66 -26.35
CA GLU A 579 -4.51 -13.21 -27.75
C GLU A 579 -5.91 -13.02 -28.35
N ALA A 580 -6.32 -11.77 -28.53
CA ALA A 580 -7.58 -11.42 -29.19
C ALA A 580 -7.32 -10.87 -30.60
N ASP A 581 -8.00 -11.45 -31.62
CA ASP A 581 -7.99 -10.95 -33.01
C ASP A 581 -8.78 -9.64 -33.13
N SER A 582 -9.87 -9.55 -32.36
CA SER A 582 -10.72 -8.36 -32.31
C SER A 582 -11.52 -8.28 -31.03
N VAL A 583 -11.83 -7.06 -30.61
CA VAL A 583 -12.72 -6.76 -29.50
C VAL A 583 -13.81 -5.83 -30.00
N LEU A 584 -15.07 -6.22 -29.86
CA LEU A 584 -16.21 -5.49 -30.40
C LEU A 584 -17.19 -5.09 -29.30
N LEU A 585 -17.67 -3.86 -29.38
CA LEU A 585 -18.86 -3.40 -28.65
C LEU A 585 -20.10 -3.59 -29.54
N ARG A 586 -21.15 -4.17 -29.02
CA ARG A 586 -22.47 -4.26 -29.66
C ARG A 586 -23.52 -3.66 -28.74
N PRO A 587 -24.39 -2.77 -29.24
CA PRO A 587 -25.52 -2.28 -28.48
C PRO A 587 -26.54 -3.41 -28.23
N ASP A 588 -27.36 -3.27 -27.18
CA ASP A 588 -28.34 -4.30 -26.77
C ASP A 588 -29.50 -4.49 -27.74
N TRP A 589 -29.77 -3.52 -28.65
CA TRP A 589 -30.79 -3.64 -29.67
C TRP A 589 -30.40 -4.43 -30.91
N VAL A 590 -29.19 -5.03 -30.94
CA VAL A 590 -28.76 -5.95 -32.00
C VAL A 590 -29.62 -7.21 -31.97
N SER A 591 -29.81 -7.83 -33.16
CA SER A 591 -30.65 -9.01 -33.29
C SER A 591 -30.02 -10.00 -34.28
N PHE A 592 -30.01 -11.28 -33.95
CA PHE A 592 -29.50 -12.31 -34.85
C PHE A 592 -30.31 -12.46 -36.15
N TRP A 593 -31.51 -11.91 -36.19
CA TRP A 593 -32.32 -11.87 -37.42
C TRP A 593 -31.87 -10.81 -38.42
N ARG A 594 -30.98 -9.89 -37.99
CA ARG A 594 -30.48 -8.81 -38.85
C ARG A 594 -29.13 -9.12 -39.38
N THR A 595 -28.85 -8.77 -40.62
CA THR A 595 -27.55 -8.92 -41.26
C THR A 595 -26.65 -7.67 -41.11
N ASP A 596 -27.25 -6.54 -40.77
CA ASP A 596 -26.66 -5.21 -40.68
C ASP A 596 -26.58 -4.71 -39.20
N ASN A 597 -26.26 -5.61 -38.28
CA ASN A 597 -26.11 -5.23 -36.89
C ASN A 597 -24.94 -4.25 -36.69
N PRO A 598 -25.17 -3.13 -36.02
CA PRO A 598 -24.09 -2.19 -35.71
C PRO A 598 -23.12 -2.76 -34.68
N TYR A 599 -21.88 -2.37 -34.80
CA TYR A 599 -20.85 -2.62 -33.81
C TYR A 599 -19.79 -1.52 -33.84
N ILE A 600 -19.00 -1.39 -32.75
CA ILE A 600 -17.85 -0.54 -32.68
C ILE A 600 -16.64 -1.44 -32.31
N LYS A 601 -15.55 -1.30 -33.06
CA LYS A 601 -14.32 -2.00 -32.75
C LYS A 601 -13.58 -1.23 -31.68
N PHE A 602 -13.14 -1.96 -30.64
CA PHE A 602 -12.18 -1.43 -29.68
C PHE A 602 -10.79 -1.42 -30.32
N GLU A 603 -10.10 -0.32 -30.22
CA GLU A 603 -8.72 -0.18 -30.65
C GLU A 603 -7.80 -0.36 -29.44
N ARG A 604 -6.77 -1.21 -29.61
CA ARG A 604 -5.75 -1.41 -28.58
C ARG A 604 -4.99 -0.12 -28.39
N GLN A 605 -4.88 0.32 -27.14
CA GLN A 605 -4.13 1.50 -26.73
C GLN A 605 -2.75 1.07 -26.29
N LYS A 606 -2.44 1.17 -25.02
CA LYS A 606 -1.18 0.75 -24.44
C LYS A 606 -1.37 -0.53 -23.62
N GLY A 607 -0.39 -1.41 -23.63
CA GLY A 607 -0.44 -2.67 -22.89
C GLY A 607 -1.68 -3.49 -23.28
N TYR A 608 -2.55 -3.75 -22.31
CA TYR A 608 -3.75 -4.59 -22.44
C TYR A 608 -5.05 -3.79 -22.47
N THR A 609 -4.95 -2.48 -22.47
CA THR A 609 -6.11 -1.58 -22.52
C THR A 609 -6.60 -1.39 -23.95
N TYR A 610 -7.90 -1.54 -24.13
CA TYR A 610 -8.63 -1.29 -25.37
C TYR A 610 -9.64 -0.16 -25.14
N SER A 611 -9.83 0.69 -26.15
CA SER A 611 -10.75 1.83 -26.08
C SER A 611 -11.66 1.88 -27.29
N ALA A 612 -12.92 2.24 -27.07
CA ALA A 612 -13.92 2.47 -28.12
C ALA A 612 -14.71 3.75 -27.83
N GLN A 613 -15.05 4.49 -28.87
CA GLN A 613 -15.88 5.68 -28.74
C GLN A 613 -17.30 5.38 -29.24
N VAL A 614 -18.28 5.43 -28.33
CA VAL A 614 -19.70 5.31 -28.64
C VAL A 614 -20.18 6.64 -29.20
N PRO A 615 -20.79 6.67 -30.38
CA PRO A 615 -21.21 7.92 -31.00
C PRO A 615 -22.45 8.51 -30.30
N ALA A 616 -22.56 9.83 -30.30
CA ALA A 616 -23.62 10.59 -29.62
C ALA A 616 -25.03 10.18 -30.02
N GLU A 617 -25.23 9.75 -31.28
CA GLU A 617 -26.53 9.31 -31.80
C GLU A 617 -27.03 8.00 -31.16
N TRP A 618 -26.13 7.18 -30.54
CA TRP A 618 -26.52 5.98 -29.81
C TRP A 618 -26.93 6.30 -28.37
N LEU A 619 -26.51 7.45 -27.84
CA LEU A 619 -26.72 7.86 -26.46
C LEU A 619 -27.96 8.76 -26.33
N ARG A 620 -29.11 8.20 -26.75
CA ARG A 620 -30.42 8.84 -26.70
C ARG A 620 -31.40 7.98 -25.90
N GLY A 621 -32.15 8.57 -25.02
CA GLY A 621 -33.07 7.86 -24.14
C GLY A 621 -32.62 7.92 -22.69
N GLU A 622 -33.06 7.01 -21.84
CA GLU A 622 -32.76 6.99 -20.40
C GLU A 622 -31.52 6.16 -20.07
N SER A 623 -31.19 5.20 -20.95
CA SER A 623 -29.99 4.33 -20.74
C SER A 623 -29.41 3.84 -22.07
N PHE A 624 -28.19 3.38 -22.04
CA PHE A 624 -27.50 2.71 -23.14
C PHE A 624 -27.04 1.32 -22.70
N GLY A 625 -27.62 0.30 -23.36
CA GLY A 625 -27.25 -1.10 -23.12
C GLY A 625 -26.25 -1.61 -24.16
N TYR A 626 -25.26 -2.42 -23.73
CA TYR A 626 -24.24 -2.97 -24.62
C TYR A 626 -23.59 -4.26 -24.11
N TYR A 627 -22.92 -4.95 -25.03
CA TYR A 627 -22.03 -6.10 -24.80
C TYR A 627 -20.63 -5.76 -25.29
N ILE A 628 -19.63 -6.39 -24.68
CA ILE A 628 -18.25 -6.39 -25.16
C ILE A 628 -17.86 -7.84 -25.46
N THR A 629 -17.41 -8.11 -26.68
CA THR A 629 -17.02 -9.46 -27.12
C THR A 629 -15.59 -9.45 -27.66
N ALA A 630 -14.75 -10.30 -27.12
CA ALA A 630 -13.41 -10.60 -27.62
C ALA A 630 -13.41 -11.91 -28.41
N TYR A 631 -12.79 -11.90 -29.56
CA TYR A 631 -12.65 -13.03 -30.46
C TYR A 631 -11.18 -13.45 -30.57
N ALA A 632 -10.92 -14.72 -30.44
CA ALA A 632 -9.66 -15.38 -30.71
C ALA A 632 -9.89 -16.62 -31.61
N PRO A 633 -8.85 -17.22 -32.22
CA PRO A 633 -9.05 -18.30 -33.20
C PRO A 633 -9.87 -19.48 -32.67
N GLU A 634 -9.73 -19.82 -31.38
CA GLU A 634 -10.38 -20.98 -30.75
C GLU A 634 -11.34 -20.61 -29.62
N GLN A 635 -11.48 -19.31 -29.31
CA GLN A 635 -12.22 -18.86 -28.14
C GLN A 635 -12.94 -17.55 -28.41
N THR A 636 -14.16 -17.44 -27.91
CA THR A 636 -14.92 -16.18 -27.86
C THR A 636 -15.33 -15.93 -26.41
N VAL A 637 -15.27 -14.70 -25.95
CA VAL A 637 -15.75 -14.30 -24.62
C VAL A 637 -16.61 -13.03 -24.79
N SER A 638 -17.83 -13.09 -24.26
CA SER A 638 -18.74 -11.94 -24.24
C SER A 638 -19.08 -11.53 -22.80
N MET A 639 -19.02 -10.24 -22.53
CA MET A 639 -19.35 -9.63 -21.26
C MET A 639 -20.59 -8.73 -21.38
N PRO A 640 -21.40 -8.61 -20.33
CA PRO A 640 -21.29 -9.27 -19.02
C PRO A 640 -21.65 -10.75 -19.10
N GLY A 641 -21.24 -11.50 -18.06
CA GLY A 641 -21.56 -12.92 -17.89
C GLY A 641 -20.52 -13.93 -18.37
N ALA A 642 -19.42 -13.49 -19.02
CA ALA A 642 -18.34 -14.32 -19.54
C ALA A 642 -18.84 -15.46 -20.46
N GLU A 643 -19.87 -15.15 -21.28
CA GLU A 643 -20.45 -16.12 -22.22
C GLU A 643 -19.41 -16.54 -23.29
N PRO A 644 -19.24 -17.87 -23.59
CA PRO A 644 -18.25 -18.35 -24.53
C PRO A 644 -18.70 -18.25 -26.01
N VAL A 645 -19.65 -17.37 -26.32
CA VAL A 645 -20.24 -17.16 -27.65
C VAL A 645 -20.56 -15.68 -27.90
N ASP A 646 -20.67 -15.31 -29.19
CA ASP A 646 -21.15 -14.01 -29.60
C ASP A 646 -22.62 -13.81 -29.15
N PRO A 647 -23.03 -12.63 -28.68
CA PRO A 647 -24.43 -12.34 -28.33
C PRO A 647 -25.44 -12.59 -29.48
N LEU A 648 -24.97 -12.54 -30.71
CA LEU A 648 -25.77 -12.82 -31.91
C LEU A 648 -25.78 -14.32 -32.28
N ALA A 649 -25.06 -15.17 -31.56
CA ALA A 649 -25.12 -16.61 -31.82
C ALA A 649 -26.47 -17.18 -31.37
N TRP A 650 -26.99 -18.13 -32.15
CA TRP A 650 -28.28 -18.78 -31.87
C TRP A 650 -28.36 -19.48 -30.51
N ASN A 651 -27.22 -19.89 -29.98
CA ASN A 651 -27.06 -20.54 -28.68
C ASN A 651 -26.60 -19.59 -27.58
N SER A 652 -26.55 -18.29 -27.83
CA SER A 652 -26.26 -17.27 -26.80
C SER A 652 -27.32 -17.32 -25.71
N ARG A 653 -26.85 -17.27 -24.45
CA ARG A 653 -27.69 -17.21 -23.25
C ARG A 653 -27.50 -15.89 -22.51
N ALA A 654 -26.91 -14.89 -23.15
CA ALA A 654 -26.69 -13.57 -22.57
C ALA A 654 -28.01 -12.98 -22.06
N ALA A 655 -28.21 -13.07 -20.74
CA ALA A 655 -29.42 -12.58 -20.08
C ALA A 655 -29.24 -11.18 -19.50
N THR A 656 -28.00 -10.71 -19.45
CA THR A 656 -27.61 -9.43 -18.85
C THR A 656 -26.81 -8.59 -19.84
N VAL A 657 -26.96 -7.28 -19.75
CA VAL A 657 -26.21 -6.28 -20.52
C VAL A 657 -25.55 -5.30 -19.58
N TYR A 658 -24.47 -4.70 -20.00
CA TYR A 658 -24.01 -3.47 -19.36
C TYR A 658 -25.03 -2.37 -19.68
N SER A 659 -25.44 -1.60 -18.67
CA SER A 659 -26.43 -0.54 -18.85
C SER A 659 -25.98 0.73 -18.15
N VAL A 660 -25.64 1.75 -18.95
CA VAL A 660 -25.21 3.07 -18.48
C VAL A 660 -26.42 3.99 -18.46
N ALA A 661 -26.68 4.65 -17.33
CA ALA A 661 -27.72 5.66 -17.24
C ALA A 661 -27.31 6.91 -18.06
N LEU A 662 -28.26 7.51 -18.78
CA LEU A 662 -28.04 8.70 -19.60
C LEU A 662 -28.64 9.93 -18.92
N SER A 663 -27.81 10.92 -18.58
CA SER A 663 -28.24 12.18 -18.00
C SER A 663 -28.58 13.19 -19.09
N PRO A 664 -29.82 13.68 -19.19
CA PRO A 664 -30.18 14.75 -20.13
C PRO A 664 -29.40 16.04 -19.83
N ALA A 665 -29.03 16.79 -20.87
CA ALA A 665 -28.17 17.96 -20.77
C ALA A 665 -28.64 19.03 -19.78
N GLU A 666 -29.94 19.17 -19.61
CA GLU A 666 -30.57 20.17 -18.70
C GLU A 666 -31.06 19.58 -17.38
N ALA A 667 -30.80 18.28 -17.14
CA ALA A 667 -31.17 17.63 -15.88
C ALA A 667 -30.16 17.98 -14.77
N PRO A 668 -30.60 18.01 -13.50
CA PRO A 668 -29.68 18.07 -12.36
C PRO A 668 -28.70 16.90 -12.38
N VAL A 669 -27.48 17.14 -12.00
CA VAL A 669 -26.47 16.08 -11.85
C VAL A 669 -26.74 15.33 -10.55
N THR A 670 -27.20 14.12 -10.67
CA THR A 670 -27.55 13.28 -9.51
C THR A 670 -26.30 12.67 -8.89
N LEU A 671 -25.99 13.04 -7.64
CA LEU A 671 -24.86 12.51 -6.86
C LEU A 671 -25.29 11.28 -6.03
N ILE A 672 -26.46 11.37 -5.42
CA ILE A 672 -27.10 10.31 -4.63
C ILE A 672 -28.53 10.21 -5.14
N ALA A 673 -28.83 9.17 -5.91
CA ALA A 673 -30.16 8.99 -6.48
C ALA A 673 -31.17 8.51 -5.44
N ASP A 674 -30.79 7.52 -4.65
CA ASP A 674 -31.55 6.95 -3.54
C ASP A 674 -30.57 6.53 -2.45
N ALA A 675 -30.54 7.28 -1.37
CA ALA A 675 -29.62 7.02 -0.26
C ALA A 675 -29.89 5.67 0.44
N ALA A 676 -31.14 5.18 0.41
CA ALA A 676 -31.49 3.92 1.04
C ALA A 676 -30.91 2.69 0.32
N ASP A 677 -30.71 2.78 -0.99
CA ASP A 677 -30.17 1.71 -1.83
C ASP A 677 -28.67 1.93 -2.18
N ASP A 678 -28.10 3.06 -1.80
CA ASP A 678 -26.74 3.44 -2.16
C ASP A 678 -25.71 2.82 -1.20
N LYS A 679 -25.03 1.78 -1.66
CA LYS A 679 -24.04 1.03 -0.89
C LYS A 679 -22.67 1.72 -0.79
N ASP A 680 -22.43 2.79 -1.56
CA ASP A 680 -21.19 3.52 -1.56
C ASP A 680 -21.20 4.68 -0.55
N ILE A 681 -22.28 4.81 0.23
CA ILE A 681 -22.35 5.75 1.34
C ILE A 681 -21.64 5.12 2.54
N GLU A 682 -20.60 5.79 2.99
CA GLU A 682 -19.81 5.41 4.16
C GLU A 682 -20.10 6.33 5.34
N LEU A 683 -20.05 5.78 6.55
CA LEU A 683 -20.22 6.53 7.79
C LEU A 683 -18.92 6.47 8.60
N TYR A 684 -18.51 7.63 9.11
CA TYR A 684 -17.33 7.77 9.94
C TYR A 684 -17.64 8.50 11.23
N SER A 685 -16.88 8.20 12.26
CA SER A 685 -16.91 8.87 13.57
C SER A 685 -15.53 9.47 13.84
N LEU A 686 -15.44 10.67 14.38
CA LEU A 686 -14.19 11.36 14.69
C LEU A 686 -14.17 11.82 16.15
N PRO A 687 -13.05 11.70 16.86
CA PRO A 687 -11.74 11.10 16.47
C PRO A 687 -11.64 9.57 16.69
N THR A 688 -12.72 8.85 16.90
CA THR A 688 -12.71 7.41 17.17
C THR A 688 -13.63 6.66 16.21
N TYR A 689 -13.48 5.33 16.12
CA TYR A 689 -14.19 4.49 15.15
C TYR A 689 -15.63 4.15 15.52
N GLU A 690 -16.14 4.61 16.68
CA GLU A 690 -17.40 4.14 17.21
C GLU A 690 -18.52 5.19 17.20
N GLY A 691 -19.75 4.74 17.11
CA GLY A 691 -20.94 5.56 17.35
C GLY A 691 -21.69 6.01 16.10
N ALA A 692 -21.33 5.55 14.91
CA ALA A 692 -22.09 5.78 13.68
C ALA A 692 -22.56 4.47 13.06
N TRP A 693 -23.85 4.41 12.69
CA TRP A 693 -24.41 3.33 11.89
C TRP A 693 -25.62 3.81 11.08
N SER A 694 -26.01 3.05 10.08
CA SER A 694 -27.17 3.37 9.23
C SER A 694 -28.15 2.23 9.13
N GLU A 695 -29.40 2.57 8.88
CA GLU A 695 -30.48 1.64 8.56
C GLU A 695 -31.43 2.24 7.51
N VAL A 696 -32.04 1.39 6.69
CA VAL A 696 -33.06 1.82 5.74
C VAL A 696 -34.38 2.01 6.45
N VAL A 697 -34.98 3.18 6.27
CA VAL A 697 -36.33 3.51 6.78
C VAL A 697 -37.30 3.58 5.63
N ARG A 698 -38.24 2.64 5.59
CA ARG A 698 -39.34 2.68 4.66
C ARG A 698 -40.32 3.75 5.06
N ARG A 699 -40.66 4.60 4.11
CA ARG A 699 -41.63 5.70 4.28
C ARG A 699 -42.99 5.32 3.67
N MET A 700 -44.00 6.14 3.90
CA MET A 700 -45.36 5.90 3.42
C MET A 700 -45.43 5.68 1.90
N PRO A 701 -46.39 4.91 1.37
CA PRO A 701 -46.57 4.73 -0.07
C PRO A 701 -46.63 6.08 -0.81
N LYS A 702 -45.73 6.29 -1.78
CA LYS A 702 -45.43 7.50 -2.57
C LYS A 702 -44.31 8.40 -2.05
N GLU A 703 -43.71 8.14 -0.93
CA GLU A 703 -42.48 8.83 -0.48
C GLU A 703 -41.28 7.93 -0.71
N ARG A 704 -40.14 8.53 -1.09
CA ARG A 704 -38.88 7.78 -1.19
C ARG A 704 -38.46 7.25 0.19
N ASP A 705 -37.92 6.07 0.25
CA ASP A 705 -37.25 5.55 1.43
C ASP A 705 -36.10 6.47 1.83
N ALA A 706 -35.69 6.42 3.06
CA ALA A 706 -34.60 7.24 3.57
C ALA A 706 -33.52 6.37 4.24
N LEU A 707 -32.28 6.75 4.08
CA LEU A 707 -31.17 6.23 4.88
C LEU A 707 -31.17 6.98 6.22
N ARG A 708 -31.45 6.28 7.29
CA ARG A 708 -31.31 6.82 8.65
C ARG A 708 -29.88 6.62 9.12
N CYS A 709 -29.14 7.69 9.25
CA CYS A 709 -27.83 7.70 9.86
C CYS A 709 -27.98 8.07 11.34
N ARG A 710 -27.51 7.21 12.23
CA ARG A 710 -27.57 7.38 13.68
C ARG A 710 -26.18 7.68 14.23
N PHE A 711 -26.12 8.60 15.18
CA PHE A 711 -24.90 9.11 15.78
C PHE A 711 -25.04 9.07 17.30
N GLU A 712 -24.17 8.31 17.96
CA GLU A 712 -24.13 8.22 19.42
C GLU A 712 -22.74 8.61 19.92
N PRO A 713 -22.61 9.73 20.64
CA PRO A 713 -21.33 10.12 21.25
C PRO A 713 -20.83 9.01 22.21
N ARG A 714 -19.78 8.29 21.77
CA ARG A 714 -19.14 7.20 22.53
C ARG A 714 -17.63 7.31 22.43
N HIS A 715 -16.93 6.90 23.47
CA HIS A 715 -15.47 6.81 23.50
C HIS A 715 -14.73 8.06 22.96
N GLY A 716 -15.32 9.25 23.16
CA GLY A 716 -14.75 10.52 22.71
C GLY A 716 -15.14 10.94 21.28
N ALA A 717 -15.78 10.08 20.50
CA ALA A 717 -16.34 10.48 19.20
C ALA A 717 -17.41 11.57 19.38
N ARG A 718 -17.34 12.62 18.58
CA ARG A 718 -18.24 13.77 18.66
C ARG A 718 -18.69 14.32 17.31
N ASN A 719 -17.88 14.19 16.29
CA ASN A 719 -18.22 14.55 14.92
C ASN A 719 -18.44 13.29 14.07
N TYR A 720 -19.50 13.28 13.29
CA TYR A 720 -19.90 12.14 12.48
C TYR A 720 -20.10 12.58 11.06
N LEU A 721 -19.58 11.78 10.12
CA LEU A 721 -19.62 12.06 8.71
C LEU A 721 -20.40 10.98 7.96
N VAL A 722 -21.18 11.44 6.97
CA VAL A 722 -21.75 10.63 5.89
C VAL A 722 -21.01 11.05 4.62
N ARG A 723 -20.28 10.16 4.00
CA ARG A 723 -19.40 10.45 2.85
C ARG A 723 -19.71 9.53 1.68
N LYS A 724 -19.62 10.07 0.47
CA LYS A 724 -19.69 9.29 -0.76
C LYS A 724 -18.69 9.80 -1.79
N TYR A 725 -17.97 8.86 -2.46
CA TYR A 725 -17.18 9.18 -3.63
C TYR A 725 -18.09 9.43 -4.83
N ILE A 726 -17.88 10.55 -5.52
CA ILE A 726 -18.68 11.01 -6.67
C ILE A 726 -17.82 11.44 -7.86
N GLY A 727 -16.49 11.29 -7.77
CA GLY A 727 -15.56 11.72 -8.81
C GLY A 727 -15.81 11.07 -10.16
N ASP A 728 -16.31 9.84 -10.21
CA ASP A 728 -16.73 9.14 -11.43
C ASP A 728 -17.94 9.80 -12.10
N ILE A 729 -18.94 10.23 -11.31
CA ILE A 729 -20.11 10.96 -11.79
C ILE A 729 -19.72 12.34 -12.32
N VAL A 730 -18.92 13.06 -11.53
CA VAL A 730 -18.44 14.41 -11.88
C VAL A 730 -17.60 14.36 -13.16
N GLY A 731 -16.70 13.39 -13.28
CA GLY A 731 -15.87 13.19 -14.48
C GLY A 731 -16.69 12.84 -15.73
N ALA A 732 -17.68 11.94 -15.59
CA ALA A 732 -18.57 11.52 -16.68
C ALA A 732 -19.49 12.64 -17.15
N LEU A 733 -19.89 13.54 -16.26
CA LEU A 733 -20.85 14.64 -16.54
C LEU A 733 -20.20 16.02 -16.44
N ARG A 734 -18.89 16.13 -16.70
CA ARG A 734 -18.10 17.34 -16.50
C ARG A 734 -18.69 18.58 -17.16
N SER A 735 -19.23 18.44 -18.38
CA SER A 735 -19.88 19.52 -19.12
C SER A 735 -21.17 20.04 -18.45
N GLN A 736 -21.89 19.15 -17.76
CA GLN A 736 -23.10 19.51 -16.98
C GLN A 736 -22.70 20.11 -15.64
N VAL A 737 -21.79 19.48 -14.91
CA VAL A 737 -21.29 19.94 -13.60
C VAL A 737 -20.74 21.36 -13.68
N SER A 738 -19.98 21.70 -14.74
CA SER A 738 -19.41 23.04 -14.92
C SER A 738 -20.46 24.16 -15.06
N ARG A 739 -21.73 23.83 -15.26
CA ARG A 739 -22.86 24.80 -15.36
C ARG A 739 -23.66 24.91 -14.07
N THR A 740 -23.44 24.01 -13.12
CA THR A 740 -24.16 24.02 -11.85
C THR A 740 -23.67 25.15 -10.94
N THR A 741 -24.54 25.60 -10.06
CA THR A 741 -24.28 26.74 -9.16
C THR A 741 -24.49 26.41 -7.69
N HIS A 742 -25.12 25.29 -7.40
CA HIS A 742 -25.42 24.89 -6.03
C HIS A 742 -25.66 23.38 -5.86
N ILE A 743 -25.56 22.94 -4.62
CA ILE A 743 -25.96 21.59 -4.20
C ILE A 743 -27.38 21.65 -3.67
N VAL A 744 -28.17 20.62 -3.97
CA VAL A 744 -29.46 20.37 -3.34
C VAL A 744 -29.37 19.05 -2.59
N LEU A 745 -29.54 19.10 -1.27
CA LEU A 745 -29.61 17.94 -0.39
C LEU A 745 -31.08 17.65 -0.07
N CYS A 746 -31.54 16.44 -0.39
CA CYS A 746 -32.87 15.96 -0.06
C CYS A 746 -32.83 15.21 1.28
N THR A 747 -33.54 15.75 2.29
CA THR A 747 -33.64 15.14 3.61
C THR A 747 -35.07 14.97 4.04
N ALA A 748 -35.30 14.07 4.99
CA ALA A 748 -36.58 13.95 5.72
C ALA A 748 -36.44 14.46 7.18
N GLY A 749 -35.51 15.41 7.40
CA GLY A 749 -35.23 15.96 8.72
C GLY A 749 -34.24 15.10 9.52
N GLY A 750 -34.28 15.26 10.81
CA GLY A 750 -33.48 14.54 11.79
C GLY A 750 -34.00 14.76 13.21
N GLU A 751 -33.41 14.09 14.16
CA GLU A 751 -33.69 14.25 15.57
C GLU A 751 -32.40 14.51 16.33
N GLY A 752 -32.42 15.44 17.28
CA GLY A 752 -31.22 15.83 18.03
C GLY A 752 -30.17 16.58 17.21
N LEU A 753 -30.51 17.04 15.99
CA LEU A 753 -29.63 17.76 15.09
C LEU A 753 -30.35 18.95 14.47
N ASP A 754 -29.93 20.17 14.81
CA ASP A 754 -30.55 21.41 14.32
C ASP A 754 -29.96 21.85 12.97
N SER A 755 -28.76 21.42 12.65
CA SER A 755 -28.03 21.81 11.45
C SER A 755 -27.04 20.74 11.02
N VAL A 756 -26.70 20.76 9.74
CA VAL A 756 -25.70 19.87 9.13
C VAL A 756 -24.69 20.70 8.36
N ASN A 757 -23.43 20.29 8.40
CA ASN A 757 -22.41 20.81 7.49
C ASN A 757 -22.50 20.04 6.19
N VAL A 758 -22.65 20.74 5.08
CA VAL A 758 -22.62 20.18 3.73
C VAL A 758 -21.28 20.55 3.11
N SER A 759 -20.52 19.56 2.73
CA SER A 759 -19.15 19.74 2.27
C SER A 759 -18.92 19.05 0.93
N LEU A 760 -18.06 19.65 0.12
CA LEU A 760 -17.50 19.07 -1.11
C LEU A 760 -15.99 18.99 -0.95
N VAL A 761 -15.43 17.83 -1.25
CA VAL A 761 -13.99 17.61 -1.27
C VAL A 761 -13.53 17.51 -2.72
N THR A 762 -12.54 18.31 -3.09
CA THR A 762 -11.98 18.33 -4.45
C THR A 762 -10.92 17.25 -4.67
N SER A 763 -10.51 17.03 -5.90
CA SER A 763 -9.42 16.12 -6.28
C SER A 763 -8.06 16.52 -5.69
N GLU A 764 -7.91 17.79 -5.26
CA GLU A 764 -6.78 18.24 -4.45
C GLU A 764 -6.91 17.82 -2.97
N GLY A 765 -7.96 17.10 -2.58
CA GLY A 765 -8.20 16.70 -1.20
C GLY A 765 -8.58 17.86 -0.25
N ILE A 766 -9.06 18.98 -0.79
CA ILE A 766 -9.44 20.16 -0.01
C ILE A 766 -10.95 20.21 0.14
N THR A 767 -11.39 20.47 1.36
CA THR A 767 -12.81 20.53 1.73
C THR A 767 -13.33 21.95 1.71
N TYR A 768 -14.52 22.13 1.14
CA TYR A 768 -15.29 23.35 1.14
C TYR A 768 -16.64 23.11 1.78
N THR A 769 -16.95 23.83 2.86
CA THR A 769 -18.10 23.55 3.73
C THR A 769 -19.04 24.76 3.84
N CYS A 770 -20.33 24.46 3.93
CA CYS A 770 -21.36 25.40 4.35
C CYS A 770 -22.27 24.74 5.39
N ARG A 771 -22.50 25.39 6.52
CA ARG A 771 -23.44 24.92 7.54
C ARG A 771 -24.85 25.37 7.24
N LYS A 772 -25.80 24.44 7.27
CA LYS A 772 -27.22 24.71 7.00
C LYS A 772 -28.12 24.16 8.09
N ALA A 773 -29.22 24.87 8.35
CA ALA A 773 -30.26 24.34 9.23
C ALA A 773 -30.86 23.08 8.61
N LEU A 774 -31.04 22.05 9.40
CA LEU A 774 -31.71 20.82 8.97
C LEU A 774 -33.20 21.04 8.86
N SER A 775 -33.82 20.57 7.78
CA SER A 775 -35.26 20.68 7.53
C SER A 775 -35.79 19.39 6.92
N GLU A 776 -37.13 19.21 6.97
CA GLU A 776 -37.82 18.10 6.29
C GLU A 776 -38.02 18.35 4.78
N SER A 777 -37.32 19.35 4.23
CA SER A 777 -37.38 19.75 2.83
C SER A 777 -35.97 19.85 2.25
N ASN A 778 -35.91 20.09 0.93
CA ASN A 778 -34.61 20.27 0.26
C ASN A 778 -33.82 21.42 0.88
N ILE A 779 -32.52 21.18 1.08
CA ILE A 779 -31.54 22.15 1.56
C ILE A 779 -30.69 22.55 0.38
N THR A 780 -30.76 23.83 -0.01
CA THR A 780 -29.93 24.37 -1.10
C THR A 780 -28.71 25.07 -0.56
N VAL A 781 -27.55 24.76 -1.14
CA VAL A 781 -26.25 25.31 -0.79
C VAL A 781 -25.61 25.91 -2.03
N PRO A 782 -25.72 27.24 -2.25
CA PRO A 782 -25.00 27.92 -3.32
C PRO A 782 -23.49 27.78 -3.14
N TYR A 783 -22.72 27.55 -4.23
CA TYR A 783 -21.26 27.43 -4.16
C TYR A 783 -20.58 28.65 -3.59
N GLU A 784 -21.12 29.83 -3.79
CA GLU A 784 -20.62 31.09 -3.22
C GLU A 784 -20.64 31.13 -1.67
N GLN A 785 -21.43 30.24 -1.04
CA GLN A 785 -21.49 30.11 0.42
C GLN A 785 -20.51 29.08 0.97
N LEU A 786 -19.93 28.25 0.12
CA LEU A 786 -18.89 27.31 0.52
C LEU A 786 -17.61 28.04 0.92
N ARG A 787 -16.97 27.59 1.96
CA ARG A 787 -15.68 28.12 2.43
C ARG A 787 -14.71 26.98 2.65
N GLN A 788 -13.46 27.18 2.28
CA GLN A 788 -12.39 26.24 2.60
C GLN A 788 -12.37 25.97 4.10
N SER A 789 -12.26 24.74 4.48
CA SER A 789 -12.35 24.26 5.86
C SER A 789 -11.44 23.05 6.07
N PRO A 790 -11.18 22.65 7.33
CA PRO A 790 -10.43 21.45 7.62
C PRO A 790 -11.01 20.24 6.88
N THR A 791 -10.13 19.47 6.24
CA THR A 791 -10.49 18.20 5.58
C THR A 791 -10.42 17.07 6.59
N ALA A 792 -11.50 16.32 6.75
CA ALA A 792 -11.50 15.13 7.58
C ALA A 792 -10.61 14.05 6.97
N ILE A 793 -9.67 13.52 7.74
CA ILE A 793 -8.86 12.36 7.38
C ILE A 793 -9.68 11.12 7.71
N VAL A 794 -10.30 10.56 6.69
CA VAL A 794 -11.15 9.38 6.84
C VAL A 794 -10.85 8.37 5.72
N PRO A 795 -10.88 7.06 6.08
CA PRO A 795 -11.07 6.52 7.43
C PRO A 795 -9.99 6.99 8.40
N ILE A 796 -10.30 6.95 9.69
CA ILE A 796 -9.34 7.36 10.71
C ILE A 796 -8.08 6.52 10.60
N ALA A 797 -6.94 7.19 10.67
CA ALA A 797 -5.64 6.54 10.71
C ALA A 797 -5.47 5.65 11.95
N TYR A 798 -4.70 4.60 11.83
CA TYR A 798 -4.27 3.83 12.99
C TYR A 798 -2.76 4.03 13.18
N PRO A 799 -2.29 4.39 14.36
CA PRO A 799 -3.02 4.54 15.62
C PRO A 799 -3.84 5.84 15.73
N ASP A 800 -4.82 5.82 16.60
CA ASP A 800 -5.82 6.88 16.79
C ASP A 800 -5.32 8.18 17.45
N PHE A 801 -4.04 8.26 17.78
CA PHE A 801 -3.43 9.48 18.33
C PHE A 801 -2.94 10.46 17.25
N THR A 802 -2.93 10.06 15.99
CA THR A 802 -2.59 10.93 14.85
C THR A 802 -3.73 11.90 14.55
N ASP A 803 -3.43 12.95 13.80
CA ASP A 803 -4.41 13.96 13.47
C ASP A 803 -5.56 13.37 12.63
N CYS A 804 -6.79 13.74 12.95
CA CYS A 804 -7.98 13.34 12.20
C CYS A 804 -8.50 14.44 11.26
N TYR A 805 -7.80 15.56 11.18
CA TYR A 805 -8.06 16.66 10.26
C TYR A 805 -6.77 17.18 9.66
N PHE A 806 -6.84 17.48 8.38
CA PHE A 806 -5.83 18.21 7.65
C PHE A 806 -6.30 19.67 7.46
N GLU A 807 -5.41 20.62 7.70
CA GLU A 807 -5.65 22.04 7.47
C GLU A 807 -4.51 22.64 6.66
N THR A 808 -4.82 23.45 5.68
CA THR A 808 -3.81 24.24 4.97
C THR A 808 -4.21 25.72 4.97
N SER A 809 -3.23 26.59 5.19
CA SER A 809 -3.37 28.03 5.07
C SER A 809 -3.37 28.52 3.62
N THR A 810 -3.03 27.67 2.66
CA THR A 810 -3.01 27.99 1.23
C THR A 810 -4.42 28.07 0.69
N PRO A 811 -4.86 29.26 0.21
CA PRO A 811 -6.16 29.37 -0.45
C PRO A 811 -6.12 28.66 -1.80
N LEU A 812 -7.02 27.71 -2.00
CA LEU A 812 -7.20 27.07 -3.29
C LEU A 812 -8.56 27.46 -3.89
N PRO A 813 -8.68 27.64 -5.21
CA PRO A 813 -9.95 27.94 -5.83
C PRO A 813 -10.86 26.70 -5.81
N PHE A 814 -12.16 26.91 -5.58
CA PHE A 814 -13.17 25.88 -5.74
C PHE A 814 -13.58 25.75 -7.20
N ASP A 815 -13.45 24.57 -7.78
CA ASP A 815 -14.01 24.21 -9.08
C ASP A 815 -14.98 23.03 -8.92
N PRO A 816 -16.26 23.18 -9.27
CA PRO A 816 -17.20 22.07 -9.18
C PRO A 816 -16.85 20.86 -10.08
N ALA A 817 -16.06 21.08 -11.14
CA ALA A 817 -15.61 20.01 -12.03
C ALA A 817 -14.49 19.13 -11.45
N ASP A 818 -13.95 19.50 -10.29
CA ASP A 818 -12.88 18.77 -9.61
C ASP A 818 -13.35 18.09 -8.30
N ILE A 819 -14.67 18.03 -8.06
CA ILE A 819 -15.23 17.40 -6.86
C ILE A 819 -15.06 15.89 -6.94
N GLU A 820 -14.54 15.31 -5.86
CA GLU A 820 -14.43 13.85 -5.68
C GLU A 820 -15.38 13.29 -4.63
N PHE A 821 -15.69 14.05 -3.57
CA PHE A 821 -16.59 13.57 -2.53
C PHE A 821 -17.65 14.60 -2.16
N ILE A 822 -18.83 14.09 -1.80
CA ILE A 822 -19.82 14.79 -1.01
C ILE A 822 -19.78 14.29 0.42
N GLU A 823 -19.78 15.23 1.40
CA GLU A 823 -19.79 14.91 2.81
C GLU A 823 -20.89 15.67 3.54
N LEU A 824 -21.48 15.01 4.51
CA LEU A 824 -22.40 15.61 5.47
C LEU A 824 -21.85 15.35 6.86
N SER A 825 -21.66 16.41 7.68
CA SER A 825 -21.19 16.20 9.04
C SER A 825 -22.07 16.89 10.09
N THR A 826 -22.12 16.25 11.27
CA THR A 826 -22.93 16.76 12.39
C THR A 826 -22.29 17.99 13.05
N GLY A 827 -20.96 18.15 12.89
CA GLY A 827 -20.18 18.97 13.80
C GLY A 827 -20.12 18.33 15.19
N ASP A 828 -19.61 19.08 16.17
CA ASP A 828 -19.45 18.55 17.54
C ASP A 828 -20.82 18.39 18.22
N ILE A 829 -21.26 17.15 18.40
CA ILE A 829 -22.48 16.79 19.13
C ILE A 829 -22.15 16.05 20.44
N ARG A 830 -22.98 16.27 21.46
CA ARG A 830 -22.82 15.66 22.80
C ARG A 830 -23.98 14.76 23.20
N GLN A 831 -25.01 14.70 22.41
CA GLN A 831 -26.20 13.88 22.61
C GLN A 831 -26.46 13.05 21.37
N PRO A 832 -27.11 11.91 21.49
CA PRO A 832 -27.49 11.12 20.31
C PRO A 832 -28.28 11.95 19.31
N ALA A 833 -27.99 11.73 18.03
CA ALA A 833 -28.66 12.44 16.94
C ALA A 833 -28.88 11.51 15.75
N GLN A 834 -29.76 11.90 14.85
CA GLN A 834 -29.97 11.18 13.58
C GLN A 834 -30.23 12.13 12.43
N LEU A 835 -29.86 11.69 11.23
CA LEU A 835 -30.14 12.33 9.95
C LEU A 835 -30.91 11.35 9.05
N LEU A 836 -31.96 11.82 8.41
CA LEU A 836 -32.69 11.05 7.40
C LEU A 836 -32.34 11.59 6.00
N LEU A 837 -31.43 10.88 5.30
CA LEU A 837 -30.95 11.24 3.97
C LEU A 837 -31.78 10.51 2.90
N ILE A 838 -32.20 11.24 1.87
CA ILE A 838 -32.95 10.73 0.71
C ILE A 838 -32.09 10.73 -0.53
N GLY A 839 -31.39 11.85 -0.81
CA GLY A 839 -30.57 12.00 -2.00
C GLY A 839 -29.84 13.34 -2.06
N ALA A 840 -29.02 13.50 -3.11
CA ALA A 840 -28.29 14.75 -3.37
C ALA A 840 -28.07 14.95 -4.89
N PHE A 841 -28.07 16.19 -5.33
CA PHE A 841 -27.78 16.54 -6.71
C PHE A 841 -27.20 17.95 -6.84
N LEU A 842 -26.58 18.23 -8.00
CA LEU A 842 -26.09 19.56 -8.35
C LEU A 842 -27.04 20.23 -9.36
N GLU A 843 -27.29 21.51 -9.18
CA GLU A 843 -28.12 22.35 -10.08
C GLU A 843 -27.41 23.65 -10.45
#